data_e760be438eec113ea6fd1b9a7d972260
#
_entry.id   e760be438eec113ea6fd1b9a7d972260
#
_cell.length_a   1.000
_cell.length_b   1.000
_cell.length_c   1.000
_cell.angle_alpha   90.00
_cell.angle_beta   90.00
_cell.angle_gamma   90.00
#
_symmetry.space_group_name_H-M   'P 1'
#
loop_
_entity.id
_entity.type
_entity.pdbx_description
1 polymer ?
#
loop_
_entity_poly.entity_id
_entity_poly.type
_entity_poly.pdbx_seq_one_letter_code
_entity_poly.pdbx_strand_id
1 'polypeptide(L)'
;MKQYYIYDELKRKTYYDLHKICVDEKLIEGFRENLNRSELINIILKYRSREKVYGIDSYKENGIERLQELFDTRLGFKLNDSNSIKIPHKVVIYKDMPLTDEDDYKITIPEHISDNNIFLMNGNSYLCGIFQLSRNKSERNSFFIRSDEKLLRLENLKNQNYSLIFFNRSDEKFLFNAYYKEKNEGSMPMSLNYYQIPLDSFHFLDLEITDTPLCIDFGTANTTAGVYLDKYYIKNLPQHKILSGHMFLDKINYVKFPKNEEEYANVIPTVVYVKNCFDEENIRYAFGYEVEEKLKNSNYNLKGSVFYGIKNWVKSIDEKERIVDENGDIRYIERKKIIKAYIDYVVDRAESLFKCRFRNIHITTPVKLKSEFLNMFKEILPDYKIIEKNALDEGVAVLYNSIERIIGKGRFENNEEYKALIIDCGGGTTDLASCVFKINSEEINYDIDIKTTFENSEESFGGNNITYRIMQYLKILLSQYYTNKKSTVGINDLITNISDLIYRDVDEKGVKRIYEALEEEYEKAEKIIPTKFGEFENKASDVYSKVKNNFFFMWEIAELLKRELFKKSTIIRTKFDSVRYENSDLASTYLPSWNLNVYDGDYIRNITTFPNIIINKSEIVKLIKGDIYEIFRRFLTSYYETGIIFDYSLIKLSGQTCKVNLFNDILKEFVPGKMIDFRRNMEEDEQQLKISCLDGAIRYLNSSKIGNIKVSVKNDIPIVPYSLHGTKYTGEEIEILRTGEQAGSSSGYIKKISSTEILPLHLKNKEQEIKKYFTYINKPEDYREIDEQEVLEMLDDHFEQGELDSILNGETKFFAYTDANFWGFYVTGVKRENNQTYIGKRKYFSFEEDITTISFFDGRH
;
A
#
# COMPACT_ATOMS: atom_id res chain seq x y z
N MET A 1 39.37 10.90 26.17
CA MET A 1 39.65 9.50 25.76
C MET A 1 38.57 9.07 24.80
N LYS A 2 38.92 8.48 23.63
CA LYS A 2 37.94 7.92 22.73
C LYS A 2 37.32 6.69 23.38
N GLN A 3 36.02 6.66 23.56
CA GLN A 3 35.30 5.52 24.12
C GLN A 3 35.01 4.52 23.01
N TYR A 4 35.20 3.22 23.28
CA TYR A 4 34.88 2.13 22.35
C TYR A 4 33.74 1.30 22.90
N TYR A 5 32.85 0.85 22.02
CA TYR A 5 31.60 0.18 22.36
C TYR A 5 31.52 -1.21 21.74
N ILE A 6 30.74 -2.10 22.36
CA ILE A 6 30.30 -3.36 21.75
C ILE A 6 28.82 -3.23 21.35
N TYR A 7 28.38 -4.07 20.42
CA TYR A 7 27.01 -4.03 19.89
C TYR A 7 25.94 -4.10 21.00
N ASP A 8 26.11 -5.01 21.95
CA ASP A 8 25.16 -5.20 23.06
C ASP A 8 25.04 -4.00 24.01
N GLU A 9 26.10 -3.25 24.15
CA GLU A 9 26.09 -1.97 24.92
C GLU A 9 25.31 -0.91 24.16
N LEU A 10 25.48 -0.83 22.83
CA LEU A 10 24.79 0.12 21.98
C LEU A 10 23.30 -0.21 21.82
N LYS A 11 22.96 -1.50 21.74
CA LYS A 11 21.56 -1.98 21.67
C LYS A 11 20.74 -1.58 22.91
N ARG A 12 21.36 -1.32 24.04
CA ARG A 12 20.69 -0.87 25.28
C ARG A 12 20.55 0.65 25.38
N LYS A 13 21.21 1.42 24.50
CA LYS A 13 21.16 2.88 24.49
C LYS A 13 19.94 3.38 23.72
N THR A 14 19.42 4.53 24.15
CA THR A 14 18.34 5.21 23.42
C THR A 14 18.86 5.78 22.09
N TYR A 15 17.94 6.09 21.15
CA TYR A 15 18.29 6.82 19.93
C TYR A 15 19.06 8.11 20.22
N TYR A 16 18.61 8.87 21.22
CA TYR A 16 19.25 10.11 21.63
C TYR A 16 20.70 9.90 22.09
N ASP A 17 20.95 8.85 22.89
CA ASP A 17 22.31 8.55 23.37
C ASP A 17 23.21 8.13 22.20
N LEU A 18 22.68 7.34 21.26
CA LEU A 18 23.43 6.92 20.07
C LEU A 18 23.76 8.12 19.17
N HIS A 19 22.77 8.97 18.91
CA HIS A 19 22.96 10.19 18.15
C HIS A 19 23.95 11.13 18.83
N LYS A 20 23.84 11.29 20.14
CA LYS A 20 24.78 12.09 20.94
C LYS A 20 26.22 11.58 20.83
N ILE A 21 26.43 10.27 20.92
CA ILE A 21 27.74 9.65 20.69
C ILE A 21 28.27 10.00 19.30
N CYS A 22 27.43 9.88 18.26
CA CYS A 22 27.84 10.19 16.88
C CYS A 22 28.23 11.67 16.72
N VAL A 23 27.48 12.58 17.32
CA VAL A 23 27.77 14.04 17.27
C VAL A 23 28.99 14.41 18.09
N ASP A 24 29.04 13.99 19.37
CA ASP A 24 30.13 14.31 20.29
C ASP A 24 31.50 13.77 19.79
N GLU A 25 31.48 12.62 19.13
CA GLU A 25 32.67 12.00 18.59
C GLU A 25 32.95 12.35 17.12
N LYS A 26 32.13 13.23 16.52
CA LYS A 26 32.23 13.66 15.12
C LYS A 26 32.24 12.49 14.13
N LEU A 27 31.41 11.49 14.36
CA LEU A 27 31.22 10.35 13.47
C LEU A 27 30.24 10.66 12.34
N ILE A 28 29.41 11.69 12.51
CA ILE A 28 28.50 12.25 11.52
C ILE A 28 28.73 13.76 11.41
N GLU A 29 28.60 14.32 10.21
CA GLU A 29 28.73 15.75 9.96
C GLU A 29 27.39 16.47 10.19
N GLY A 30 27.23 17.01 11.41
CA GLY A 30 26.13 17.90 11.77
C GLY A 30 24.75 17.23 11.90
N PHE A 31 23.71 18.07 12.14
CA PHE A 31 22.30 17.65 12.25
C PHE A 31 21.66 17.16 10.94
N ARG A 32 22.46 16.94 9.88
CA ARG A 32 21.96 16.70 8.52
C ARG A 32 21.67 15.24 8.17
N GLU A 33 22.11 14.29 8.98
CA GLU A 33 21.86 12.87 8.71
C GLU A 33 20.76 12.35 9.63
N ASN A 34 19.58 12.13 9.10
CA ASN A 34 18.48 11.41 9.77
C ASN A 34 18.77 9.91 9.70
N LEU A 35 19.74 9.48 10.47
CA LEU A 35 20.10 8.07 10.57
C LEU A 35 19.13 7.37 11.52
N ASN A 36 18.66 6.19 11.14
CA ASN A 36 17.89 5.37 12.05
C ASN A 36 18.80 4.78 13.15
N ARG A 37 18.18 4.19 14.18
CA ARG A 37 18.91 3.65 15.33
C ARG A 37 19.94 2.59 14.94
N SER A 38 19.63 1.75 13.97
CA SER A 38 20.53 0.72 13.46
C SER A 38 21.70 1.32 12.68
N GLU A 39 21.45 2.36 11.89
CA GLU A 39 22.49 3.11 11.18
C GLU A 39 23.45 3.81 12.15
N LEU A 40 22.93 4.43 13.21
CA LEU A 40 23.76 5.03 14.25
C LEU A 40 24.63 3.98 14.95
N ILE A 41 24.06 2.82 15.30
CA ILE A 41 24.83 1.70 15.87
C ILE A 41 25.93 1.25 14.91
N ASN A 42 25.62 1.08 13.65
CA ASN A 42 26.58 0.67 12.62
C ASN A 42 27.70 1.71 12.45
N ILE A 43 27.36 3.00 12.43
CA ILE A 43 28.36 4.08 12.38
C ILE A 43 29.27 4.07 13.62
N ILE A 44 28.67 3.96 14.82
CA ILE A 44 29.45 3.88 16.05
C ILE A 44 30.35 2.65 16.02
N LEU A 45 29.86 1.50 15.62
CA LEU A 45 30.66 0.28 15.51
C LEU A 45 31.74 0.39 14.44
N LYS A 46 31.46 1.03 13.31
CA LYS A 46 32.46 1.25 12.25
C LYS A 46 33.67 2.03 12.73
N TYR A 47 33.48 3.01 13.59
CA TYR A 47 34.54 3.92 14.02
C TYR A 47 34.96 3.77 15.50
N ARG A 48 34.12 3.14 16.31
CA ARG A 48 34.30 3.04 17.79
C ARG A 48 33.96 1.66 18.34
N SER A 49 33.98 0.63 17.51
CA SER A 49 33.87 -0.72 18.04
C SER A 49 35.08 -1.09 18.86
N ARG A 50 34.86 -1.75 19.98
CA ARG A 50 35.93 -2.52 20.65
C ARG A 50 36.41 -3.66 19.76
N GLU A 51 35.48 -4.19 18.94
CA GLU A 51 35.76 -5.08 17.83
C GLU A 51 35.62 -4.27 16.55
N LYS A 52 36.72 -3.87 15.89
CA LYS A 52 36.62 -3.19 14.60
C LYS A 52 35.93 -4.14 13.61
N VAL A 53 34.84 -3.66 12.99
CA VAL A 53 34.17 -4.38 11.90
C VAL A 53 34.98 -4.13 10.62
N TYR A 54 35.52 -5.17 10.05
CA TYR A 54 36.30 -5.15 8.80
C TYR A 54 35.49 -5.73 7.62
N GLY A 55 34.19 -5.39 7.56
CA GLY A 55 33.31 -5.81 6.46
C GLY A 55 33.64 -5.07 5.16
N ILE A 56 33.77 -5.82 4.06
CA ILE A 56 33.88 -5.28 2.71
C ILE A 56 32.44 -5.09 2.19
N ASP A 57 31.90 -3.90 2.32
CA ASP A 57 30.50 -3.56 2.10
C ASP A 57 30.28 -2.63 0.89
N SER A 58 31.36 -2.24 0.20
CA SER A 58 31.26 -1.33 -0.93
C SER A 58 32.28 -1.66 -2.00
N TYR A 59 31.89 -1.47 -3.26
CA TYR A 59 32.78 -1.68 -4.39
C TYR A 59 33.97 -0.71 -4.36
N LYS A 60 35.15 -1.25 -4.57
CA LYS A 60 36.39 -0.49 -4.76
C LYS A 60 37.10 -0.96 -6.01
N GLU A 61 37.40 -0.05 -6.91
CA GLU A 61 38.15 -0.35 -8.13
C GLU A 61 39.48 -1.08 -7.82
N ASN A 62 39.74 -2.15 -8.55
CA ASN A 62 40.86 -3.04 -8.36
C ASN A 62 40.98 -3.68 -6.94
N GLY A 63 39.88 -3.68 -6.15
CA GLY A 63 39.85 -4.24 -4.80
C GLY A 63 39.96 -5.77 -4.82
N ILE A 64 39.20 -6.42 -5.70
CA ILE A 64 39.21 -7.88 -5.87
C ILE A 64 40.57 -8.35 -6.43
N GLU A 65 41.14 -7.60 -7.37
CA GLU A 65 42.49 -7.87 -7.95
C GLU A 65 43.59 -7.87 -6.89
N ARG A 66 43.58 -6.87 -6.00
CA ARG A 66 44.51 -6.78 -4.88
C ARG A 66 44.37 -7.92 -3.91
N LEU A 67 43.16 -8.38 -3.63
CA LEU A 67 42.93 -9.56 -2.80
C LEU A 67 43.40 -10.83 -3.51
N GLN A 68 43.19 -10.94 -4.84
CA GLN A 68 43.70 -12.08 -5.61
C GLN A 68 45.21 -12.15 -5.54
N GLU A 69 45.93 -11.04 -5.77
CA GLU A 69 47.38 -10.97 -5.64
C GLU A 69 47.86 -11.35 -4.23
N LEU A 70 47.10 -10.91 -3.20
CA LEU A 70 47.39 -11.28 -1.82
C LEU A 70 47.21 -12.79 -1.61
N PHE A 71 46.14 -13.37 -2.13
CA PHE A 71 45.89 -14.81 -2.04
C PHE A 71 46.96 -15.63 -2.78
N ASP A 72 47.33 -15.23 -3.99
CA ASP A 72 48.37 -15.89 -4.77
C ASP A 72 49.73 -15.90 -4.07
N THR A 73 50.04 -14.89 -3.28
CA THR A 73 51.34 -14.72 -2.63
C THR A 73 51.40 -15.13 -1.15
N ARG A 74 50.27 -15.12 -0.44
CA ARG A 74 50.20 -15.23 1.03
C ARG A 74 49.26 -16.30 1.57
N LEU A 75 48.44 -16.96 0.74
CA LEU A 75 47.68 -18.10 1.21
C LEU A 75 48.60 -19.21 1.72
N GLY A 76 48.46 -19.50 3.02
CA GLY A 76 49.24 -20.50 3.72
C GLY A 76 48.55 -21.84 3.80
N PHE A 77 48.47 -22.40 5.02
CA PHE A 77 47.90 -23.73 5.20
C PHE A 77 46.39 -23.72 5.32
N LYS A 78 45.77 -24.72 4.70
CA LYS A 78 44.35 -25.04 4.91
C LYS A 78 44.19 -25.63 6.32
N LEU A 79 43.35 -25.02 7.12
CA LEU A 79 43.02 -25.46 8.48
C LEU A 79 41.91 -26.51 8.42
N ASN A 80 41.97 -27.53 9.29
CA ASN A 80 41.08 -28.70 9.23
C ASN A 80 39.81 -28.61 10.07
N ASP A 81 39.52 -27.45 10.67
CA ASP A 81 38.38 -27.29 11.57
C ASP A 81 37.08 -26.95 10.83
N SER A 82 36.93 -27.48 9.61
CA SER A 82 35.77 -27.22 8.76
C SER A 82 34.47 -27.80 9.32
N ASN A 83 34.51 -28.80 10.21
CA ASN A 83 33.32 -29.42 10.76
C ASN A 83 32.53 -28.51 11.75
N SER A 84 33.16 -27.47 12.25
CA SER A 84 32.56 -26.51 13.15
C SER A 84 31.82 -25.39 12.42
N ILE A 85 32.03 -25.21 11.10
CA ILE A 85 31.34 -24.24 10.26
C ILE A 85 30.18 -24.96 9.57
N LYS A 86 28.96 -24.53 9.86
CA LYS A 86 27.76 -25.04 9.17
C LYS A 86 27.30 -24.02 8.15
N ILE A 87 27.30 -24.42 6.89
CA ILE A 87 26.86 -23.61 5.77
C ILE A 87 25.87 -24.38 4.89
N PRO A 88 25.01 -23.70 4.11
CA PRO A 88 24.24 -24.33 3.04
C PRO A 88 25.19 -24.94 2.01
N HIS A 89 24.98 -26.20 1.67
CA HIS A 89 25.82 -26.90 0.65
C HIS A 89 25.55 -26.35 -0.77
N LYS A 90 24.44 -25.71 -0.98
CA LYS A 90 24.03 -25.12 -2.25
C LYS A 90 23.76 -23.63 -2.06
N VAL A 91 24.37 -22.82 -2.91
CA VAL A 91 24.18 -21.36 -2.91
C VAL A 91 23.67 -20.94 -4.29
N VAL A 92 22.55 -20.24 -4.30
CA VAL A 92 21.96 -19.68 -5.52
C VAL A 92 21.82 -18.16 -5.35
N ILE A 93 22.42 -17.42 -6.24
CA ILE A 93 22.33 -15.97 -6.27
C ILE A 93 21.61 -15.57 -7.56
N TYR A 94 20.71 -14.64 -7.48
CA TYR A 94 20.00 -14.10 -8.63
C TYR A 94 20.57 -12.74 -9.01
N LYS A 95 20.72 -12.53 -10.31
CA LYS A 95 21.18 -11.29 -10.88
C LYS A 95 20.16 -10.17 -10.55
N ASP A 96 20.67 -8.97 -10.28
CA ASP A 96 19.89 -7.78 -9.95
C ASP A 96 19.00 -7.93 -8.68
N MET A 97 19.26 -8.97 -7.86
CA MET A 97 18.53 -9.21 -6.64
C MET A 97 19.49 -9.24 -5.44
N PRO A 98 19.46 -8.28 -4.55
CA PRO A 98 20.27 -8.32 -3.34
C PRO A 98 19.82 -9.49 -2.47
N LEU A 99 20.76 -10.26 -1.91
CA LEU A 99 20.47 -11.20 -0.84
C LEU A 99 20.11 -10.39 0.41
N THR A 100 18.91 -10.63 0.93
CA THR A 100 18.43 -10.01 2.17
C THR A 100 18.57 -11.00 3.33
N ASP A 101 18.37 -10.52 4.57
CA ASP A 101 18.41 -11.37 5.78
C ASP A 101 17.30 -12.45 5.80
N GLU A 102 16.38 -12.38 4.86
CA GLU A 102 15.26 -13.32 4.65
C GLU A 102 15.64 -14.51 3.78
N ASP A 103 16.74 -14.42 3.06
CA ASP A 103 17.22 -15.52 2.24
C ASP A 103 17.81 -16.61 3.15
N ASP A 104 17.43 -17.87 2.91
CA ASP A 104 17.70 -19.06 3.78
C ASP A 104 19.18 -19.45 3.89
N TYR A 105 20.10 -18.52 3.69
CA TYR A 105 21.53 -18.80 3.76
C TYR A 105 22.08 -18.57 5.16
N LYS A 106 21.52 -19.31 6.11
CA LYS A 106 21.96 -19.30 7.50
C LYS A 106 23.29 -20.02 7.64
N ILE A 107 24.26 -19.34 8.22
CA ILE A 107 25.59 -19.86 8.52
C ILE A 107 25.80 -19.85 10.02
N THR A 108 26.43 -20.92 10.54
CA THR A 108 26.92 -20.94 11.92
C THR A 108 28.42 -21.05 11.88
N ILE A 109 29.14 -20.12 12.55
CA ILE A 109 30.58 -20.06 12.61
C ILE A 109 31.08 -19.94 14.05
N PRO A 110 32.22 -20.55 14.40
CA PRO A 110 32.89 -20.37 15.69
C PRO A 110 33.39 -18.94 15.92
N GLU A 111 33.53 -18.51 17.18
CA GLU A 111 33.89 -17.14 17.56
C GLU A 111 35.31 -16.70 17.07
N HIS A 112 36.19 -17.61 16.82
CA HIS A 112 37.56 -17.28 16.35
C HIS A 112 37.63 -17.04 14.84
N ILE A 113 36.59 -17.42 14.10
CA ILE A 113 36.50 -17.21 12.65
C ILE A 113 35.86 -15.86 12.37
N SER A 114 36.27 -15.26 11.27
CA SER A 114 35.71 -14.00 10.77
C SER A 114 34.20 -14.05 10.63
N ASP A 115 33.50 -13.06 11.17
CA ASP A 115 32.07 -12.88 11.04
C ASP A 115 31.70 -11.67 10.16
N ASN A 116 32.65 -11.18 9.33
CA ASN A 116 32.45 -10.05 8.44
C ASN A 116 32.37 -10.47 6.98
N ASN A 117 33.33 -11.23 6.49
CA ASN A 117 33.46 -11.56 5.08
C ASN A 117 33.63 -13.05 4.85
N ILE A 118 33.06 -13.53 3.75
CA ILE A 118 33.37 -14.85 3.17
C ILE A 118 33.82 -14.63 1.72
N PHE A 119 34.82 -15.40 1.29
CA PHE A 119 35.35 -15.30 -0.06
C PHE A 119 34.96 -16.52 -0.87
N LEU A 120 34.37 -16.29 -2.06
CA LEU A 120 34.07 -17.36 -3.00
C LEU A 120 35.25 -17.60 -3.91
N MET A 121 35.79 -18.79 -3.90
CA MET A 121 36.88 -19.22 -4.79
C MET A 121 36.43 -20.36 -5.68
N ASN A 122 36.91 -20.36 -6.92
CA ASN A 122 36.72 -21.49 -7.84
C ASN A 122 37.80 -22.53 -7.71
N GLY A 123 37.67 -23.67 -8.44
CA GLY A 123 38.62 -24.77 -8.43
C GLY A 123 40.01 -24.43 -8.92
N ASN A 124 40.18 -23.30 -9.62
CA ASN A 124 41.48 -22.79 -10.08
C ASN A 124 42.07 -21.74 -9.12
N SER A 125 41.59 -21.65 -7.91
CA SER A 125 42.03 -20.69 -6.90
C SER A 125 41.79 -19.21 -7.25
N TYR A 126 40.87 -18.91 -8.18
CA TYR A 126 40.48 -17.52 -8.47
C TYR A 126 39.39 -17.05 -7.53
N LEU A 127 39.55 -15.82 -7.02
CA LEU A 127 38.56 -15.13 -6.22
C LEU A 127 37.39 -14.67 -7.12
N CYS A 128 36.23 -15.29 -6.95
CA CYS A 128 35.05 -15.07 -7.75
C CYS A 128 34.07 -14.09 -7.10
N GLY A 129 34.17 -13.85 -5.79
CA GLY A 129 33.29 -12.94 -5.11
C GLY A 129 33.57 -12.79 -3.62
N ILE A 130 32.96 -11.77 -3.05
CA ILE A 130 33.02 -11.48 -1.62
C ILE A 130 31.59 -11.36 -1.11
N PHE A 131 31.26 -12.19 -0.12
CA PHE A 131 29.99 -12.13 0.60
C PHE A 131 30.19 -11.47 1.95
N GLN A 132 29.20 -10.70 2.37
CA GLN A 132 29.13 -10.15 3.71
C GLN A 132 28.29 -11.06 4.59
N LEU A 133 28.55 -11.00 5.89
CA LEU A 133 27.79 -11.69 6.90
C LEU A 133 26.95 -10.70 7.71
N SER A 134 25.68 -10.97 7.81
CA SER A 134 24.74 -10.27 8.67
C SER A 134 24.42 -11.15 9.87
N ARG A 135 24.60 -10.64 11.09
CA ARG A 135 24.38 -11.40 12.31
C ARG A 135 22.89 -11.69 12.50
N ASN A 136 22.53 -12.95 12.75
CA ASN A 136 21.21 -13.32 13.22
C ASN A 136 21.01 -12.83 14.65
N LYS A 137 19.97 -12.02 14.89
CA LYS A 137 19.70 -11.43 16.20
C LYS A 137 19.10 -12.41 17.21
N SER A 138 18.46 -13.46 16.74
CA SER A 138 17.79 -14.46 17.57
C SER A 138 18.74 -15.58 18.03
N GLU A 139 19.88 -15.80 17.36
CA GLU A 139 20.79 -16.90 17.65
C GLU A 139 22.26 -16.45 17.70
N ARG A 140 22.95 -16.86 18.76
CA ARG A 140 24.39 -16.60 18.92
C ARG A 140 25.19 -17.40 17.88
N ASN A 141 26.19 -16.75 17.28
CA ASN A 141 27.07 -17.33 16.24
C ASN A 141 26.36 -17.77 14.94
N SER A 142 25.14 -17.27 14.71
CA SER A 142 24.39 -17.48 13.49
C SER A 142 24.36 -16.22 12.64
N PHE A 143 24.53 -16.38 11.34
CA PHE A 143 24.67 -15.28 10.37
C PHE A 143 23.91 -15.62 9.09
N PHE A 144 23.55 -14.61 8.32
CA PHE A 144 23.04 -14.72 6.95
C PHE A 144 24.06 -14.21 5.96
N ILE A 145 24.16 -14.89 4.81
CA ILE A 145 24.99 -14.44 3.70
C ILE A 145 24.31 -13.26 3.00
N ARG A 146 25.07 -12.19 2.77
CA ARG A 146 24.69 -11.08 1.90
C ARG A 146 25.62 -10.99 0.72
N SER A 147 25.09 -10.64 -0.44
CA SER A 147 25.87 -10.38 -1.64
C SER A 147 25.47 -9.06 -2.28
N ASP A 148 26.47 -8.36 -2.80
CA ASP A 148 26.29 -7.26 -3.75
C ASP A 148 26.88 -7.73 -5.10
N GLU A 149 26.13 -7.59 -6.19
CA GLU A 149 26.59 -7.99 -7.54
C GLU A 149 27.92 -7.33 -7.91
N LYS A 150 28.14 -6.09 -7.44
CA LYS A 150 29.40 -5.36 -7.66
C LYS A 150 30.63 -6.01 -7.02
N LEU A 151 30.41 -6.89 -6.05
CA LEU A 151 31.48 -7.65 -5.38
C LEU A 151 31.65 -9.07 -5.98
N LEU A 152 30.97 -9.38 -7.08
CA LEU A 152 31.05 -10.62 -7.81
C LEU A 152 31.77 -10.41 -9.14
N ARG A 153 32.66 -11.35 -9.51
CA ARG A 153 33.27 -11.44 -10.85
C ARG A 153 32.47 -12.43 -11.69
N LEU A 154 31.47 -11.94 -12.39
CA LEU A 154 30.50 -12.72 -13.13
C LEU A 154 31.15 -13.58 -14.24
N GLU A 155 32.16 -13.08 -14.87
CA GLU A 155 32.96 -13.78 -15.90
C GLU A 155 33.66 -15.06 -15.40
N ASN A 156 34.00 -15.09 -14.11
CA ASN A 156 34.67 -16.21 -13.48
C ASN A 156 33.73 -17.25 -12.88
N LEU A 157 32.40 -17.03 -12.97
CA LEU A 157 31.39 -17.87 -12.34
C LEU A 157 30.87 -19.01 -13.22
N LYS A 158 31.55 -19.37 -14.31
CA LYS A 158 31.06 -20.40 -15.24
C LYS A 158 31.73 -21.76 -14.99
N ASN A 159 30.89 -22.78 -14.80
CA ASN A 159 31.23 -24.22 -14.88
C ASN A 159 32.41 -24.72 -14.04
N GLN A 160 32.49 -24.39 -12.75
CA GLN A 160 33.59 -24.83 -11.90
C GLN A 160 33.12 -25.29 -10.50
N ASN A 161 33.95 -26.06 -9.83
CA ASN A 161 33.74 -26.34 -8.41
C ASN A 161 34.07 -25.09 -7.60
N TYR A 162 33.24 -24.79 -6.63
CA TYR A 162 33.38 -23.62 -5.76
C TYR A 162 33.63 -24.01 -4.33
N SER A 163 34.32 -23.15 -3.61
CA SER A 163 34.51 -23.25 -2.18
C SER A 163 34.33 -21.90 -1.51
N LEU A 164 33.81 -21.90 -0.31
CA LEU A 164 33.82 -20.73 0.55
C LEU A 164 35.04 -20.73 1.42
N ILE A 165 35.77 -19.61 1.44
CA ILE A 165 36.99 -19.41 2.20
C ILE A 165 36.70 -18.50 3.36
N PHE A 166 37.11 -18.95 4.54
CA PHE A 166 37.00 -18.22 5.80
C PHE A 166 38.37 -17.99 6.37
N PHE A 167 38.56 -16.87 7.05
CA PHE A 167 39.78 -16.52 7.75
C PHE A 167 39.56 -16.33 9.25
N ASN A 168 40.61 -16.33 10.05
CA ASN A 168 40.54 -15.96 11.44
C ASN A 168 40.23 -14.46 11.58
N ARG A 169 39.58 -14.06 12.68
CA ARG A 169 39.32 -12.64 12.98
C ARG A 169 40.58 -11.79 13.02
N SER A 170 41.74 -12.35 13.42
CA SER A 170 43.01 -11.66 13.40
C SER A 170 43.43 -11.17 12.02
N ASP A 171 43.03 -11.88 10.97
CA ASP A 171 43.45 -11.64 9.60
C ASP A 171 42.52 -10.66 8.84
N GLU A 172 41.33 -10.42 9.34
CA GLU A 172 40.32 -9.54 8.72
C GLU A 172 40.86 -8.15 8.40
N LYS A 173 41.59 -7.56 9.33
CA LYS A 173 42.17 -6.22 9.17
C LYS A 173 43.08 -6.14 7.94
N PHE A 174 43.87 -7.18 7.69
CA PHE A 174 44.77 -7.21 6.55
C PHE A 174 44.05 -7.36 5.23
N LEU A 175 42.98 -8.19 5.19
CA LEU A 175 42.13 -8.38 4.03
C LEU A 175 41.38 -7.09 3.69
N PHE A 176 40.76 -6.46 4.67
CA PHE A 176 40.07 -5.19 4.52
C PHE A 176 41.01 -4.09 3.98
N ASN A 177 42.18 -3.93 4.59
CA ASN A 177 43.15 -2.92 4.16
C ASN A 177 43.69 -3.19 2.76
N ALA A 178 43.91 -4.43 2.40
CA ALA A 178 44.34 -4.81 1.04
C ALA A 178 43.24 -4.46 0.00
N TYR A 179 42.01 -4.77 0.32
CA TYR A 179 40.87 -4.45 -0.56
C TYR A 179 40.73 -2.95 -0.80
N TYR A 180 40.70 -2.13 0.28
CA TYR A 180 40.50 -0.68 0.20
C TYR A 180 41.79 0.11 -0.06
N LYS A 181 42.96 -0.54 -0.09
CA LYS A 181 44.28 0.10 -0.18
C LYS A 181 44.55 1.08 0.95
N GLU A 182 44.07 0.77 2.15
CA GLU A 182 44.35 1.55 3.36
C GLU A 182 45.73 1.26 3.90
N LYS A 183 46.38 2.24 4.55
CA LYS A 183 47.66 2.04 5.19
C LYS A 183 47.57 1.02 6.33
N ASN A 184 48.35 -0.02 6.27
CA ASN A 184 48.44 -1.01 7.34
C ASN A 184 49.09 -0.42 8.59
N GLU A 185 48.39 -0.47 9.72
CA GLU A 185 48.94 -0.23 11.04
C GLU A 185 49.54 -1.56 11.56
N GLY A 186 50.62 -2.03 10.98
CA GLY A 186 51.33 -3.26 11.40
C GLY A 186 51.95 -4.01 10.24
N SER A 187 52.85 -4.96 10.54
CA SER A 187 53.45 -5.83 9.53
C SER A 187 52.42 -6.83 8.99
N MET A 188 52.32 -6.93 7.67
CA MET A 188 51.54 -7.96 7.00
C MET A 188 52.03 -9.37 7.40
N PRO A 189 51.12 -10.31 7.75
CA PRO A 189 51.52 -11.67 8.06
C PRO A 189 52.20 -12.32 6.87
N MET A 190 53.20 -13.20 7.14
CA MET A 190 53.91 -13.94 6.11
C MET A 190 53.02 -14.91 5.38
N SER A 191 51.98 -15.47 6.05
CA SER A 191 50.98 -16.34 5.48
C SER A 191 49.61 -16.10 6.15
N LEU A 192 48.55 -16.25 5.36
CA LEU A 192 47.15 -16.25 5.78
C LEU A 192 46.65 -17.70 5.80
N ASN A 193 46.31 -18.22 6.96
CA ASN A 193 45.75 -19.57 7.08
C ASN A 193 44.23 -19.52 6.97
N TYR A 194 43.64 -20.48 6.25
CA TYR A 194 42.24 -20.40 5.86
C TYR A 194 41.47 -21.70 6.08
N TYR A 195 40.20 -21.58 6.27
CA TYR A 195 39.22 -22.67 6.28
C TYR A 195 38.55 -22.71 4.92
N GLN A 196 38.53 -23.84 4.27
CA GLN A 196 37.90 -24.02 2.97
C GLN A 196 36.76 -25.01 3.10
N ILE A 197 35.56 -24.56 2.70
CA ILE A 197 34.36 -25.39 2.67
C ILE A 197 33.91 -25.53 1.23
N PRO A 198 34.01 -26.74 0.64
CA PRO A 198 33.49 -26.96 -0.70
C PRO A 198 31.97 -26.83 -0.74
N LEU A 199 31.47 -26.23 -1.80
CA LEU A 199 30.04 -26.18 -2.11
C LEU A 199 29.69 -27.32 -3.07
N ASP A 200 28.57 -28.00 -2.82
CA ASP A 200 28.04 -29.01 -3.75
C ASP A 200 27.57 -28.34 -5.04
N SER A 201 27.03 -27.14 -4.92
CA SER A 201 26.68 -26.33 -6.08
C SER A 201 26.66 -24.84 -5.75
N PHE A 202 27.08 -24.03 -6.72
CA PHE A 202 26.94 -22.59 -6.74
C PHE A 202 26.34 -22.17 -8.06
N HIS A 203 25.25 -21.38 -8.02
CA HIS A 203 24.58 -20.91 -9.22
C HIS A 203 24.40 -19.39 -9.15
N PHE A 204 24.66 -18.74 -10.25
CA PHE A 204 24.31 -17.35 -10.50
C PHE A 204 23.31 -17.34 -11.67
N LEU A 205 22.08 -16.94 -11.40
CA LEU A 205 20.97 -17.14 -12.31
C LEU A 205 20.25 -15.81 -12.60
N ASP A 206 19.72 -15.70 -13.80
CA ASP A 206 18.71 -14.71 -14.10
C ASP A 206 17.38 -15.15 -13.46
N LEU A 207 16.54 -14.16 -13.07
CA LEU A 207 15.19 -14.45 -12.61
C LEU A 207 14.36 -14.98 -13.77
N GLU A 208 13.74 -16.13 -13.57
CA GLU A 208 12.82 -16.69 -14.57
C GLU A 208 11.51 -15.91 -14.59
N ILE A 209 10.98 -15.70 -15.78
CA ILE A 209 9.67 -15.07 -15.98
C ILE A 209 8.58 -16.12 -15.77
N THR A 210 7.62 -15.83 -14.89
CA THR A 210 6.45 -16.67 -14.66
C THR A 210 5.19 -16.07 -15.29
N ASP A 211 4.34 -16.96 -15.81
CA ASP A 211 3.01 -16.59 -16.28
C ASP A 211 1.96 -16.62 -15.16
N THR A 212 2.33 -17.09 -13.96
CA THR A 212 1.49 -17.01 -12.77
C THR A 212 1.27 -15.55 -12.41
N PRO A 213 0.03 -15.07 -12.32
CA PRO A 213 -0.23 -13.68 -12.05
C PRO A 213 0.08 -13.33 -10.60
N LEU A 214 0.76 -12.19 -10.39
CA LEU A 214 0.82 -11.52 -9.09
C LEU A 214 -0.48 -10.76 -8.89
N CYS A 215 -1.20 -11.06 -7.81
CA CYS A 215 -2.40 -10.33 -7.41
C CYS A 215 -2.03 -9.25 -6.39
N ILE A 216 -2.54 -8.04 -6.59
CA ILE A 216 -2.35 -6.89 -5.70
C ILE A 216 -3.73 -6.32 -5.35
N ASP A 217 -4.01 -6.21 -4.06
CA ASP A 217 -5.13 -5.43 -3.53
C ASP A 217 -4.58 -4.09 -3.01
N PHE A 218 -4.71 -3.05 -3.85
CA PHE A 218 -4.23 -1.70 -3.57
C PHE A 218 -5.27 -0.90 -2.83
N GLY A 219 -5.21 -0.89 -1.50
CA GLY A 219 -6.16 -0.18 -0.65
C GLY A 219 -5.72 1.23 -0.26
N THR A 220 -6.67 2.07 0.16
CA THR A 220 -6.41 3.47 0.59
C THR A 220 -5.48 3.54 1.82
N ALA A 221 -5.67 2.66 2.79
CA ALA A 221 -4.86 2.63 4.01
C ALA A 221 -3.79 1.54 4.00
N ASN A 222 -4.06 0.42 3.35
CA ASN A 222 -3.18 -0.74 3.34
C ASN A 222 -3.26 -1.48 2.01
N THR A 223 -2.13 -2.06 1.59
CA THR A 223 -1.99 -2.88 0.40
C THR A 223 -1.64 -4.31 0.78
N THR A 224 -2.14 -5.28 0.03
CA THR A 224 -1.77 -6.70 0.14
C THR A 224 -1.42 -7.25 -1.25
N ALA A 225 -0.51 -8.22 -1.29
CA ALA A 225 -0.18 -8.90 -2.53
C ALA A 225 0.10 -10.38 -2.29
N GLY A 226 -0.11 -11.20 -3.34
CA GLY A 226 0.10 -12.63 -3.23
C GLY A 226 -0.06 -13.37 -4.54
N VAL A 227 0.23 -14.66 -4.49
CA VAL A 227 0.24 -15.55 -5.64
C VAL A 227 -0.17 -16.96 -5.23
N TYR A 228 -0.76 -17.70 -6.13
CA TYR A 228 -0.97 -19.14 -5.96
C TYR A 228 0.18 -19.91 -6.62
N LEU A 229 0.92 -20.68 -5.81
CA LEU A 229 2.01 -21.51 -6.31
C LEU A 229 1.49 -22.93 -6.50
N ASP A 230 1.34 -23.35 -7.75
CA ASP A 230 0.91 -24.68 -8.15
C ASP A 230 2.09 -25.61 -8.48
N LYS A 231 1.77 -26.89 -8.74
CA LYS A 231 2.78 -27.90 -9.13
C LYS A 231 3.52 -27.56 -10.43
N TYR A 232 2.90 -26.76 -11.31
CA TYR A 232 3.53 -26.34 -12.57
C TYR A 232 4.62 -25.31 -12.31
N TYR A 233 4.43 -24.46 -11.32
CA TYR A 233 5.46 -23.52 -10.86
C TYR A 233 6.74 -24.27 -10.45
N ILE A 234 6.62 -25.44 -9.80
CA ILE A 234 7.80 -26.26 -9.42
C ILE A 234 8.40 -27.02 -10.58
N LYS A 235 7.59 -27.55 -11.53
CA LYS A 235 8.17 -28.28 -12.67
C LYS A 235 9.11 -27.40 -13.49
N ASN A 236 8.88 -26.12 -13.51
CA ASN A 236 9.70 -25.13 -14.18
C ASN A 236 10.79 -24.53 -13.29
N LEU A 237 10.74 -24.79 -11.97
CA LEU A 237 11.81 -24.41 -11.06
C LEU A 237 12.98 -25.40 -11.25
N PRO A 238 14.18 -24.94 -11.58
CA PRO A 238 15.36 -25.79 -11.55
C PRO A 238 15.50 -26.50 -10.20
N GLN A 239 15.95 -27.76 -10.20
CA GLN A 239 16.01 -28.59 -8.99
C GLN A 239 16.81 -27.97 -7.82
N HIS A 240 17.59 -26.93 -8.08
CA HIS A 240 18.37 -26.18 -7.07
C HIS A 240 17.64 -24.96 -6.49
N LYS A 241 16.45 -24.58 -7.02
CA LYS A 241 15.65 -23.55 -6.36
C LYS A 241 15.05 -24.15 -5.10
N ILE A 242 15.65 -23.85 -3.99
CA ILE A 242 15.09 -24.15 -2.67
C ILE A 242 13.90 -23.20 -2.49
N LEU A 243 12.72 -23.78 -2.37
CA LEU A 243 11.58 -23.02 -1.84
C LEU A 243 11.97 -22.56 -0.44
N SER A 244 11.98 -21.28 -0.20
CA SER A 244 12.20 -20.77 1.15
C SER A 244 11.16 -21.43 2.07
N GLY A 245 11.49 -21.63 3.33
CA GLY A 245 10.57 -22.24 4.31
C GLY A 245 9.24 -21.49 4.49
N HIS A 246 9.06 -20.39 3.77
CA HIS A 246 7.88 -19.52 3.77
C HIS A 246 6.97 -19.71 2.55
N MET A 247 7.34 -20.54 1.57
CA MET A 247 6.54 -20.80 0.36
C MET A 247 5.87 -22.18 0.45
N PHE A 248 4.57 -22.20 0.19
CA PHE A 248 3.76 -23.39 0.23
C PHE A 248 3.18 -23.70 -1.14
N LEU A 249 3.28 -24.94 -1.57
CA LEU A 249 2.68 -25.42 -2.81
C LEU A 249 1.20 -25.70 -2.66
N ASP A 250 0.49 -25.57 -3.79
CA ASP A 250 -0.96 -25.76 -3.86
C ASP A 250 -1.70 -24.90 -2.82
N LYS A 251 -1.13 -23.76 -2.51
CA LYS A 251 -1.67 -22.78 -1.55
C LYS A 251 -1.43 -21.35 -2.02
N ILE A 252 -2.19 -20.44 -1.44
CA ILE A 252 -1.95 -19.01 -1.56
C ILE A 252 -0.72 -18.66 -0.74
N ASN A 253 0.18 -17.91 -1.36
CA ASN A 253 1.38 -17.35 -0.72
C ASN A 253 1.28 -15.84 -0.76
N TYR A 254 1.39 -15.22 0.42
CA TYR A 254 1.33 -13.76 0.55
C TYR A 254 2.72 -13.16 0.51
N VAL A 255 2.81 -11.99 -0.10
CA VAL A 255 4.03 -11.17 -0.01
C VAL A 255 4.24 -10.75 1.44
N LYS A 256 5.46 -10.94 1.92
CA LYS A 256 5.87 -10.61 3.28
C LYS A 256 6.57 -9.27 3.29
N PHE A 257 6.04 -8.33 4.07
CA PHE A 257 6.60 -7.00 4.23
C PHE A 257 7.26 -6.89 5.61
N PRO A 258 8.49 -6.38 5.71
CA PRO A 258 9.16 -6.20 6.99
C PRO A 258 8.42 -5.13 7.81
N LYS A 259 7.95 -5.51 8.98
CA LYS A 259 7.29 -4.59 9.93
C LYS A 259 8.30 -4.01 10.91
N ASN A 260 9.25 -4.80 11.31
CA ASN A 260 10.44 -4.46 12.07
C ASN A 260 11.52 -5.50 11.79
N GLU A 261 12.63 -5.45 12.52
CA GLU A 261 13.78 -6.37 12.31
C GLU A 261 13.45 -7.85 12.55
N GLU A 262 12.34 -8.18 13.22
CA GLU A 262 11.99 -9.56 13.65
C GLU A 262 10.61 -10.01 13.12
N GLU A 263 9.76 -9.08 12.69
CA GLU A 263 8.37 -9.37 12.31
C GLU A 263 8.08 -9.02 10.85
N TYR A 264 7.38 -9.91 10.18
CA TYR A 264 6.84 -9.71 8.84
C TYR A 264 5.30 -9.69 8.88
N ALA A 265 4.71 -8.89 7.99
CA ALA A 265 3.28 -8.81 7.83
C ALA A 265 2.86 -9.10 6.38
N ASN A 266 1.67 -9.68 6.19
CA ASN A 266 1.06 -9.89 4.86
C ASN A 266 0.42 -8.61 4.30
N VAL A 267 0.43 -7.55 5.09
CA VAL A 267 -0.21 -6.26 4.79
C VAL A 267 0.84 -5.18 4.95
N ILE A 268 0.86 -4.20 4.06
CA ILE A 268 1.73 -3.02 4.17
C ILE A 268 0.89 -1.75 4.20
N PRO A 269 1.18 -0.78 5.09
CA PRO A 269 0.53 0.55 5.05
C PRO A 269 0.76 1.25 3.71
N THR A 270 -0.31 1.80 3.14
CA THR A 270 -0.23 2.57 1.88
C THR A 270 0.22 3.99 2.21
N VAL A 271 1.50 4.14 2.51
CA VAL A 271 2.13 5.41 2.87
C VAL A 271 3.50 5.52 2.22
N VAL A 272 3.83 6.72 1.75
CA VAL A 272 5.09 7.05 1.08
C VAL A 272 5.74 8.24 1.76
N TYR A 273 7.05 8.18 1.99
CA TYR A 273 7.85 9.26 2.53
C TYR A 273 9.01 9.58 1.60
N VAL A 274 9.28 10.87 1.37
CA VAL A 274 10.37 11.34 0.51
C VAL A 274 11.65 11.46 1.33
N LYS A 275 12.64 10.58 1.07
CA LYS A 275 13.96 10.62 1.71
C LYS A 275 14.90 11.63 1.05
N ASN A 276 14.96 11.60 -0.27
CA ASN A 276 15.82 12.49 -1.06
C ASN A 276 15.20 12.75 -2.42
N CYS A 277 15.11 14.01 -2.83
CA CYS A 277 14.62 14.45 -4.14
C CYS A 277 15.58 15.43 -4.84
N PHE A 278 16.85 15.42 -4.46
CA PHE A 278 17.88 16.26 -5.10
C PHE A 278 17.98 15.97 -6.60
N ASP A 279 18.02 14.69 -6.97
CA ASP A 279 17.94 14.22 -8.36
C ASP A 279 16.51 13.83 -8.68
N GLU A 280 15.88 14.52 -9.64
CA GLU A 280 14.49 14.29 -10.03
C GLU A 280 14.27 12.93 -10.70
N GLU A 281 15.31 12.36 -11.33
CA GLU A 281 15.23 11.05 -11.96
C GLU A 281 15.43 9.90 -10.95
N ASN A 282 16.09 10.18 -9.81
CA ASN A 282 16.42 9.17 -8.80
C ASN A 282 15.94 9.55 -7.40
N ILE A 283 14.65 9.85 -7.28
CA ILE A 283 14.03 10.17 -5.99
C ILE A 283 14.04 8.93 -5.10
N ARG A 284 14.51 9.09 -3.85
CA ARG A 284 14.50 8.00 -2.87
C ARG A 284 13.33 8.13 -1.94
N TYR A 285 12.64 7.03 -1.74
CA TYR A 285 11.46 6.93 -0.88
C TYR A 285 11.67 5.96 0.27
N ALA A 286 10.83 6.06 1.30
CA ALA A 286 10.51 5.01 2.25
C ALA A 286 9.03 4.64 2.10
N PHE A 287 8.68 3.40 2.45
CA PHE A 287 7.33 2.86 2.26
C PHE A 287 6.83 2.15 3.51
N GLY A 288 5.51 2.21 3.72
CA GLY A 288 4.82 1.40 4.70
C GLY A 288 5.38 1.49 6.12
N TYR A 289 5.75 0.36 6.69
CA TYR A 289 6.24 0.28 8.08
C TYR A 289 7.52 1.05 8.34
N GLU A 290 8.41 1.20 7.33
CA GLU A 290 9.60 2.04 7.45
C GLU A 290 9.21 3.51 7.73
N VAL A 291 8.14 3.99 7.08
CA VAL A 291 7.62 5.36 7.32
C VAL A 291 7.04 5.48 8.73
N GLU A 292 6.24 4.50 9.17
CA GLU A 292 5.69 4.49 10.54
C GLU A 292 6.80 4.47 11.60
N GLU A 293 7.85 3.68 11.38
CA GLU A 293 9.01 3.63 12.27
C GLU A 293 9.76 4.96 12.28
N LYS A 294 10.00 5.57 11.12
CA LYS A 294 10.61 6.89 11.02
C LYS A 294 9.80 7.97 11.75
N LEU A 295 8.48 7.98 11.59
CA LEU A 295 7.59 8.90 12.30
C LEU A 295 7.75 8.76 13.82
N LYS A 296 7.70 7.53 14.33
CA LYS A 296 7.86 7.25 15.77
C LYS A 296 9.24 7.64 16.29
N ASN A 297 10.29 7.29 15.55
CA ASN A 297 11.68 7.57 15.94
C ASN A 297 12.02 9.07 15.90
N SER A 298 11.40 9.83 15.01
CA SER A 298 11.51 11.30 14.94
C SER A 298 10.60 12.05 15.91
N ASN A 299 9.86 11.34 16.78
CA ASN A 299 8.76 11.90 17.57
C ASN A 299 7.77 12.69 16.70
N TYR A 300 7.43 12.14 15.53
CA TYR A 300 6.52 12.71 14.52
C TYR A 300 7.00 14.01 13.87
N ASN A 301 8.26 14.38 14.03
CA ASN A 301 8.85 15.58 13.47
C ASN A 301 9.64 15.26 12.19
N LEU A 302 8.98 14.71 11.16
CA LEU A 302 9.59 14.49 9.86
C LEU A 302 9.62 15.78 9.04
N LYS A 303 10.77 16.09 8.47
CA LYS A 303 10.96 17.24 7.57
C LYS A 303 10.40 16.95 6.18
N GLY A 304 10.59 15.73 5.69
CA GLY A 304 10.15 15.33 4.37
C GLY A 304 8.64 15.18 4.24
N SER A 305 8.18 15.15 2.99
CA SER A 305 6.78 14.93 2.64
C SER A 305 6.36 13.49 2.93
N VAL A 306 5.20 13.34 3.54
CA VAL A 306 4.53 12.05 3.80
C VAL A 306 3.20 12.04 3.08
N PHE A 307 2.93 11.00 2.30
CA PHE A 307 1.71 10.85 1.52
C PHE A 307 0.94 9.62 1.99
N TYR A 308 -0.28 9.84 2.43
CA TYR A 308 -1.29 8.83 2.75
C TYR A 308 -2.40 8.86 1.71
N GLY A 309 -3.15 7.76 1.58
CA GLY A 309 -4.33 7.72 0.73
C GLY A 309 -4.03 7.96 -0.76
N ILE A 310 -2.85 7.59 -1.23
CA ILE A 310 -2.42 7.78 -2.63
C ILE A 310 -3.32 7.07 -3.64
N LYS A 311 -4.11 6.07 -3.21
CA LYS A 311 -5.17 5.43 -4.01
C LYS A 311 -6.19 6.44 -4.51
N ASN A 312 -6.52 7.46 -3.72
CA ASN A 312 -7.52 8.48 -4.07
C ASN A 312 -7.08 9.39 -5.23
N TRP A 313 -5.80 9.36 -5.58
CA TRP A 313 -5.26 10.17 -6.69
C TRP A 313 -5.54 9.60 -8.08
N VAL A 314 -6.17 8.43 -8.18
CA VAL A 314 -6.45 7.75 -9.47
C VAL A 314 -7.13 8.68 -10.48
N LYS A 315 -8.01 9.57 -10.05
CA LYS A 315 -8.70 10.53 -10.94
C LYS A 315 -7.84 11.74 -11.34
N SER A 316 -6.68 11.93 -10.72
CA SER A 316 -5.84 13.13 -10.88
C SER A 316 -4.35 12.80 -10.89
N ILE A 317 -3.98 11.70 -11.56
CA ILE A 317 -2.62 11.14 -11.58
C ILE A 317 -1.57 12.05 -12.21
N ASP A 318 -1.98 12.93 -13.12
CA ASP A 318 -1.10 13.88 -13.83
C ASP A 318 -0.89 15.18 -13.06
N GLU A 319 -1.63 15.40 -11.98
CA GLU A 319 -1.40 16.56 -11.11
C GLU A 319 -0.06 16.41 -10.40
N LYS A 320 0.59 17.58 -10.20
CA LYS A 320 1.90 17.65 -9.56
C LYS A 320 1.76 17.93 -8.08
N GLU A 321 2.41 17.08 -7.28
CA GLU A 321 2.59 17.27 -5.84
C GLU A 321 3.90 18.00 -5.54
N ARG A 322 3.83 18.95 -4.61
CA ARG A 322 5.01 19.55 -4.02
C ARG A 322 5.63 18.58 -3.03
N ILE A 323 6.82 18.08 -3.34
CA ILE A 323 7.58 17.21 -2.45
C ILE A 323 8.73 17.95 -1.79
N VAL A 324 9.00 17.61 -0.55
CA VAL A 324 10.14 18.11 0.24
C VAL A 324 10.86 16.87 0.79
N ASP A 325 12.17 16.86 0.76
CA ASP A 325 12.96 15.76 1.31
C ASP A 325 13.50 16.04 2.73
N GLU A 326 14.30 15.11 3.27
CA GLU A 326 14.92 15.24 4.60
C GLU A 326 15.88 16.43 4.71
N ASN A 327 16.49 16.85 3.60
CA ASN A 327 17.42 17.97 3.54
C ASN A 327 16.72 19.32 3.36
N GLY A 328 15.44 19.30 2.97
CA GLY A 328 14.64 20.48 2.66
C GLY A 328 14.67 20.86 1.17
N ASP A 329 15.20 19.99 0.29
CA ASP A 329 15.11 20.18 -1.14
C ASP A 329 13.65 20.04 -1.60
N ILE A 330 13.24 20.87 -2.56
CA ILE A 330 11.85 20.94 -3.02
C ILE A 330 11.79 20.59 -4.51
N ARG A 331 10.82 19.75 -4.88
CA ARG A 331 10.48 19.41 -6.26
C ARG A 331 8.97 19.36 -6.46
N TYR A 332 8.55 19.31 -7.72
CA TYR A 332 7.15 19.14 -8.13
C TYR A 332 7.09 17.94 -9.07
N ILE A 333 6.47 16.86 -8.62
CA ILE A 333 6.40 15.60 -9.37
C ILE A 333 4.93 15.17 -9.57
N GLU A 334 4.67 14.47 -10.66
CA GLU A 334 3.36 13.93 -10.95
C GLU A 334 2.98 12.84 -9.93
N ARG A 335 1.73 12.81 -9.50
CA ARG A 335 1.19 11.82 -8.55
C ARG A 335 1.45 10.39 -9.00
N LYS A 336 1.35 10.13 -10.32
CA LYS A 336 1.63 8.80 -10.89
C LYS A 336 3.04 8.29 -10.60
N LYS A 337 4.05 9.17 -10.51
CA LYS A 337 5.43 8.78 -10.16
C LYS A 337 5.53 8.28 -8.71
N ILE A 338 4.76 8.87 -7.79
CA ILE A 338 4.73 8.44 -6.38
C ILE A 338 4.00 7.10 -6.27
N ILE A 339 2.86 6.95 -6.96
CA ILE A 339 2.10 5.69 -7.00
C ILE A 339 2.97 4.59 -7.60
N LYS A 340 3.63 4.88 -8.75
CA LYS A 340 4.55 3.94 -9.39
C LYS A 340 5.63 3.46 -8.43
N ALA A 341 6.33 4.36 -7.76
CA ALA A 341 7.39 4.00 -6.82
C ALA A 341 6.89 3.08 -5.69
N TYR A 342 5.67 3.31 -5.19
CA TYR A 342 5.07 2.46 -4.18
C TYR A 342 4.71 1.07 -4.73
N ILE A 343 4.12 1.00 -5.92
CA ILE A 343 3.75 -0.28 -6.53
C ILE A 343 4.98 -1.06 -6.97
N ASP A 344 5.99 -0.39 -7.54
CA ASP A 344 7.28 -1.03 -7.86
C ASP A 344 7.87 -1.69 -6.61
N TYR A 345 7.86 -1.02 -5.45
CA TYR A 345 8.30 -1.61 -4.20
C TYR A 345 7.52 -2.88 -3.83
N VAL A 346 6.20 -2.90 -4.02
CA VAL A 346 5.36 -4.09 -3.75
C VAL A 346 5.72 -5.23 -4.70
N VAL A 347 5.92 -4.93 -5.99
CA VAL A 347 6.29 -5.92 -7.02
C VAL A 347 7.71 -6.44 -6.77
N ASP A 348 8.68 -5.57 -6.51
CA ASP A 348 10.06 -5.95 -6.20
C ASP A 348 10.13 -6.87 -4.98
N ARG A 349 9.31 -6.58 -3.95
CA ARG A 349 9.20 -7.47 -2.77
C ARG A 349 8.63 -8.83 -3.13
N ALA A 350 7.62 -8.88 -3.99
CA ALA A 350 7.06 -10.14 -4.48
C ALA A 350 8.08 -10.93 -5.29
N GLU A 351 8.76 -10.30 -6.25
CA GLU A 351 9.78 -10.93 -7.09
C GLU A 351 10.96 -11.42 -6.26
N SER A 352 11.39 -10.63 -5.27
CA SER A 352 12.42 -11.03 -4.33
C SER A 352 12.02 -12.24 -3.49
N LEU A 353 10.80 -12.27 -2.96
CA LEU A 353 10.31 -13.36 -2.14
C LEU A 353 10.13 -14.65 -2.95
N PHE A 354 9.51 -14.56 -4.13
CA PHE A 354 9.18 -15.71 -4.96
C PHE A 354 10.29 -16.09 -5.95
N LYS A 355 11.39 -15.33 -6.01
CA LYS A 355 12.55 -15.58 -6.87
C LYS A 355 12.18 -15.77 -8.35
N CYS A 356 11.29 -14.91 -8.83
CA CYS A 356 10.86 -14.90 -10.24
C CYS A 356 10.45 -13.49 -10.65
N ARG A 357 10.39 -13.24 -11.96
CA ARG A 357 9.76 -12.05 -12.53
C ARG A 357 8.34 -12.38 -12.98
N PHE A 358 7.39 -11.54 -12.61
CA PHE A 358 6.01 -11.72 -13.04
C PHE A 358 5.78 -11.10 -14.41
N ARG A 359 5.17 -11.85 -15.33
CA ARG A 359 4.69 -11.30 -16.62
C ARG A 359 3.34 -10.60 -16.43
N ASN A 360 2.47 -11.20 -15.63
CA ASN A 360 1.08 -10.80 -15.48
C ASN A 360 0.84 -10.24 -14.08
N ILE A 361 0.17 -9.09 -14.01
CA ILE A 361 -0.29 -8.50 -12.76
C ILE A 361 -1.81 -8.36 -12.82
N HIS A 362 -2.48 -8.82 -11.76
CA HIS A 362 -3.90 -8.59 -11.51
C HIS A 362 -4.04 -7.62 -10.35
N ILE A 363 -4.86 -6.60 -10.53
CA ILE A 363 -5.16 -5.62 -9.49
C ILE A 363 -6.66 -5.61 -9.26
N THR A 364 -7.07 -5.78 -8.01
CA THR A 364 -8.48 -5.61 -7.62
C THR A 364 -8.86 -4.14 -7.73
N THR A 365 -10.01 -3.87 -8.27
CA THR A 365 -10.46 -2.51 -8.59
C THR A 365 -11.79 -2.22 -7.93
N PRO A 366 -12.04 -0.96 -7.49
CA PRO A 366 -13.40 -0.54 -7.18
C PRO A 366 -14.27 -0.64 -8.41
N VAL A 367 -15.55 -1.04 -8.25
CA VAL A 367 -16.46 -1.28 -9.39
C VAL A 367 -16.55 -0.08 -10.32
N LYS A 368 -16.79 1.10 -9.75
CA LYS A 368 -17.05 2.32 -10.50
C LYS A 368 -15.79 2.99 -11.08
N LEU A 369 -14.61 2.69 -10.55
CA LEU A 369 -13.33 3.27 -10.98
C LEU A 369 -12.46 2.26 -11.73
N LYS A 370 -13.04 1.13 -12.17
CA LYS A 370 -12.29 0.03 -12.81
C LYS A 370 -11.47 0.52 -14.00
N SER A 371 -12.06 1.35 -14.85
CA SER A 371 -11.39 1.89 -16.04
C SER A 371 -10.18 2.74 -15.70
N GLU A 372 -10.37 3.71 -14.82
CA GLU A 372 -9.33 4.64 -14.41
C GLU A 372 -8.17 3.89 -13.73
N PHE A 373 -8.50 2.92 -12.88
CA PHE A 373 -7.50 2.06 -12.23
C PHE A 373 -6.70 1.27 -13.25
N LEU A 374 -7.36 0.54 -14.16
CA LEU A 374 -6.66 -0.29 -15.16
C LEU A 374 -5.79 0.56 -16.08
N ASN A 375 -6.29 1.71 -16.53
CA ASN A 375 -5.53 2.63 -17.37
C ASN A 375 -4.32 3.20 -16.64
N MET A 376 -4.48 3.63 -15.38
CA MET A 376 -3.38 4.09 -14.56
C MET A 376 -2.30 3.01 -14.42
N PHE A 377 -2.69 1.77 -14.09
CA PHE A 377 -1.71 0.70 -13.89
C PHE A 377 -0.99 0.29 -15.16
N LYS A 378 -1.64 0.33 -16.32
CA LYS A 378 -0.96 0.17 -17.62
C LYS A 378 0.07 1.25 -17.87
N GLU A 379 -0.24 2.48 -17.50
CA GLU A 379 0.67 3.60 -17.69
C GLU A 379 1.90 3.53 -16.76
N ILE A 380 1.67 3.20 -15.48
CA ILE A 380 2.77 3.18 -14.49
C ILE A 380 3.59 1.88 -14.50
N LEU A 381 3.04 0.78 -15.05
CA LEU A 381 3.68 -0.53 -15.14
C LEU A 381 3.78 -1.04 -16.58
N PRO A 382 4.47 -0.32 -17.49
CA PRO A 382 4.50 -0.66 -18.91
C PRO A 382 5.20 -2.00 -19.21
N ASP A 383 6.07 -2.46 -18.31
CA ASP A 383 6.82 -3.71 -18.47
C ASP A 383 6.01 -4.96 -18.09
N TYR A 384 4.82 -4.78 -17.53
CA TYR A 384 3.93 -5.84 -17.06
C TYR A 384 2.65 -5.88 -17.86
N LYS A 385 2.12 -7.08 -18.05
CA LYS A 385 0.79 -7.25 -18.64
C LYS A 385 -0.28 -7.18 -17.55
N ILE A 386 -1.02 -6.09 -17.53
CA ILE A 386 -2.18 -5.93 -16.63
C ILE A 386 -3.34 -6.79 -17.16
N ILE A 387 -3.92 -7.61 -16.26
CA ILE A 387 -5.06 -8.47 -16.59
C ILE A 387 -6.33 -7.62 -16.57
N GLU A 388 -7.00 -7.50 -17.74
CA GLU A 388 -8.20 -6.67 -17.92
C GLU A 388 -9.48 -7.49 -18.04
N LYS A 389 -9.48 -8.48 -18.95
CA LYS A 389 -10.71 -9.25 -19.28
C LYS A 389 -11.30 -10.00 -18.10
N ASN A 390 -10.44 -10.45 -17.18
CA ASN A 390 -10.82 -11.18 -15.98
C ASN A 390 -10.46 -10.38 -14.72
N ALA A 391 -10.38 -9.06 -14.83
CA ALA A 391 -10.18 -8.21 -13.66
C ALA A 391 -11.43 -8.25 -12.79
N LEU A 392 -11.27 -8.76 -11.57
CA LEU A 392 -12.34 -8.76 -10.58
C LEU A 392 -12.41 -7.43 -9.86
N ASP A 393 -13.64 -6.99 -9.59
CA ASP A 393 -13.87 -5.96 -8.61
C ASP A 393 -13.74 -6.53 -7.17
N GLU A 394 -13.53 -5.62 -6.22
CA GLU A 394 -13.30 -5.96 -4.81
C GLU A 394 -14.49 -6.76 -4.22
N GLY A 395 -15.73 -6.39 -4.56
CA GLY A 395 -16.93 -7.07 -4.07
C GLY A 395 -17.07 -8.50 -4.61
N VAL A 396 -16.87 -8.71 -5.91
CA VAL A 396 -16.92 -10.04 -6.52
C VAL A 396 -15.78 -10.92 -6.00
N ALA A 397 -14.60 -10.36 -5.77
CA ALA A 397 -13.49 -11.10 -5.19
C ALA A 397 -13.83 -11.62 -3.78
N VAL A 398 -14.40 -10.76 -2.91
CA VAL A 398 -14.87 -11.17 -1.58
C VAL A 398 -15.98 -12.22 -1.64
N LEU A 399 -16.92 -12.06 -2.58
CA LEU A 399 -17.99 -13.05 -2.81
C LEU A 399 -17.40 -14.38 -3.22
N TYR A 400 -16.51 -14.41 -4.20
CA TYR A 400 -15.92 -15.65 -4.70
C TYR A 400 -15.19 -16.44 -3.59
N ASN A 401 -14.47 -15.75 -2.72
CA ASN A 401 -13.88 -16.37 -1.54
C ASN A 401 -14.93 -16.99 -0.59
N SER A 402 -16.13 -16.41 -0.53
CA SER A 402 -17.24 -16.97 0.26
C SER A 402 -17.88 -18.17 -0.44
N ILE A 403 -18.04 -18.14 -1.75
CA ILE A 403 -18.58 -19.25 -2.57
C ILE A 403 -17.70 -20.49 -2.45
N GLU A 404 -16.39 -20.37 -2.59
CA GLU A 404 -15.47 -21.52 -2.40
C GLU A 404 -15.61 -22.19 -1.03
N ARG A 405 -15.83 -21.38 0.00
CA ARG A 405 -16.07 -21.92 1.35
C ARG A 405 -17.44 -22.61 1.46
N ILE A 406 -18.45 -22.13 0.75
CA ILE A 406 -19.78 -22.75 0.68
C ILE A 406 -19.65 -24.11 0.01
N ILE A 407 -18.93 -24.19 -1.14
CA ILE A 407 -18.63 -25.42 -1.86
C ILE A 407 -17.86 -26.41 -0.95
N GLY A 408 -16.77 -25.94 -0.33
CA GLY A 408 -15.95 -26.80 0.54
C GLY A 408 -16.69 -27.38 1.75
N LYS A 409 -17.84 -26.79 2.13
CA LYS A 409 -18.70 -27.27 3.22
C LYS A 409 -19.92 -28.04 2.74
N GLY A 410 -20.14 -28.16 1.43
CA GLY A 410 -21.33 -28.75 0.86
C GLY A 410 -22.64 -28.06 1.26
N ARG A 411 -22.61 -26.75 1.48
CA ARG A 411 -23.77 -25.97 1.96
C ARG A 411 -24.44 -25.20 0.84
N PHE A 412 -24.77 -25.85 -0.24
CA PHE A 412 -25.50 -25.27 -1.36
C PHE A 412 -26.45 -26.31 -1.96
N GLU A 413 -27.52 -25.85 -2.61
CA GLU A 413 -28.38 -26.68 -3.43
C GLU A 413 -27.98 -26.50 -4.91
N ASN A 414 -27.91 -27.63 -5.63
CA ASN A 414 -27.42 -27.63 -6.98
C ASN A 414 -28.33 -26.80 -7.89
N ASN A 415 -27.75 -25.85 -8.63
CA ASN A 415 -28.44 -24.97 -9.57
C ASN A 415 -29.44 -23.99 -8.93
N GLU A 416 -29.44 -23.83 -7.61
CA GLU A 416 -30.23 -22.82 -6.91
C GLU A 416 -29.63 -21.42 -7.11
N GLU A 417 -30.49 -20.41 -7.20
CA GLU A 417 -30.08 -19.02 -7.30
C GLU A 417 -29.96 -18.39 -5.93
N TYR A 418 -28.82 -17.86 -5.61
CA TYR A 418 -28.50 -17.17 -4.37
C TYR A 418 -28.25 -15.69 -4.62
N LYS A 419 -28.83 -14.82 -3.79
CA LYS A 419 -28.51 -13.37 -3.80
C LYS A 419 -27.55 -13.06 -2.68
N ALA A 420 -26.47 -12.35 -2.97
CA ALA A 420 -25.46 -11.94 -2.03
C ALA A 420 -25.29 -10.41 -2.02
N LEU A 421 -25.16 -9.84 -0.83
CA LEU A 421 -24.84 -8.45 -0.62
C LEU A 421 -23.49 -8.36 0.10
N ILE A 422 -22.52 -7.71 -0.50
CA ILE A 422 -21.19 -7.51 0.05
C ILE A 422 -21.06 -6.05 0.48
N ILE A 423 -20.69 -5.83 1.72
CA ILE A 423 -20.38 -4.51 2.28
C ILE A 423 -18.93 -4.54 2.70
N ASP A 424 -18.07 -3.89 1.95
CA ASP A 424 -16.63 -3.81 2.22
C ASP A 424 -16.26 -2.42 2.77
N CYS A 425 -15.97 -2.36 4.06
CA CYS A 425 -15.55 -1.12 4.71
C CYS A 425 -14.03 -1.08 4.86
N GLY A 426 -13.40 -0.40 3.92
CA GLY A 426 -11.97 -0.17 3.86
C GLY A 426 -11.46 0.93 4.80
N GLY A 427 -10.25 1.42 4.52
CA GLY A 427 -9.65 2.53 5.27
C GLY A 427 -10.24 3.89 4.91
N GLY A 428 -10.59 4.12 3.65
CA GLY A 428 -11.09 5.40 3.15
C GLY A 428 -12.50 5.35 2.56
N THR A 429 -12.92 4.18 2.05
CA THR A 429 -14.22 3.98 1.38
C THR A 429 -14.98 2.82 1.98
N THR A 430 -16.28 2.83 1.80
CA THR A 430 -17.17 1.68 2.01
C THR A 430 -17.88 1.40 0.69
N ASP A 431 -17.73 0.17 0.21
CA ASP A 431 -18.24 -0.31 -1.05
C ASP A 431 -19.40 -1.28 -0.81
N LEU A 432 -20.47 -1.12 -1.58
CA LEU A 432 -21.61 -2.03 -1.60
C LEU A 432 -21.64 -2.74 -2.96
N ALA A 433 -21.61 -4.07 -2.95
CA ALA A 433 -21.77 -4.89 -4.15
C ALA A 433 -22.91 -5.90 -3.98
N SER A 434 -23.87 -5.86 -4.88
CA SER A 434 -24.96 -6.83 -4.95
C SER A 434 -24.71 -7.81 -6.11
N CYS A 435 -24.87 -9.09 -5.83
CA CYS A 435 -24.61 -10.17 -6.78
C CYS A 435 -25.67 -11.25 -6.70
N VAL A 436 -25.94 -11.88 -7.84
CA VAL A 436 -26.69 -13.14 -7.93
C VAL A 436 -25.72 -14.23 -8.37
N PHE A 437 -25.73 -15.38 -7.72
CA PHE A 437 -24.87 -16.49 -8.13
C PHE A 437 -25.60 -17.83 -8.11
N LYS A 438 -25.11 -18.75 -8.94
CA LYS A 438 -25.54 -20.14 -9.02
C LYS A 438 -24.34 -21.04 -8.97
N ILE A 439 -24.48 -22.18 -8.29
CA ILE A 439 -23.48 -23.23 -8.25
C ILE A 439 -24.09 -24.48 -8.87
N ASN A 440 -23.52 -24.92 -9.98
CA ASN A 440 -23.87 -26.19 -10.62
C ASN A 440 -22.75 -27.19 -10.36
N SER A 441 -23.09 -28.31 -9.71
CA SER A 441 -22.15 -29.38 -9.39
C SER A 441 -22.36 -30.56 -10.31
N GLU A 442 -21.33 -30.91 -11.08
CA GLU A 442 -21.25 -32.12 -11.91
C GLU A 442 -20.18 -33.05 -11.33
N GLU A 443 -20.59 -33.95 -10.41
CA GLU A 443 -19.74 -34.95 -9.74
C GLU A 443 -18.45 -34.39 -9.12
N ILE A 444 -17.47 -33.98 -9.92
CA ILE A 444 -16.16 -33.47 -9.48
C ILE A 444 -15.93 -31.99 -9.88
N ASN A 445 -16.70 -31.54 -10.86
CA ASN A 445 -16.58 -30.19 -11.41
C ASN A 445 -17.69 -29.29 -10.89
N TYR A 446 -17.34 -28.00 -10.75
CA TYR A 446 -18.30 -26.97 -10.37
C TYR A 446 -18.33 -25.89 -11.44
N ASP A 447 -19.52 -25.54 -11.93
CA ASP A 447 -19.76 -24.37 -12.75
C ASP A 447 -20.40 -23.30 -11.87
N ILE A 448 -19.75 -22.15 -11.76
CA ILE A 448 -20.21 -21.01 -10.94
C ILE A 448 -20.55 -19.87 -11.88
N ASP A 449 -21.82 -19.48 -11.90
CA ASP A 449 -22.27 -18.28 -12.57
C ASP A 449 -22.48 -17.17 -11.57
N ILE A 450 -21.76 -16.06 -11.71
CA ILE A 450 -21.92 -14.85 -10.90
C ILE A 450 -22.41 -13.74 -11.81
N LYS A 451 -23.52 -13.12 -11.43
CA LYS A 451 -24.06 -11.94 -12.09
C LYS A 451 -24.03 -10.80 -11.10
N THR A 452 -23.25 -9.75 -11.37
CA THR A 452 -23.27 -8.54 -10.56
C THR A 452 -24.49 -7.72 -10.94
N THR A 453 -25.23 -7.24 -9.95
CA THR A 453 -26.27 -6.26 -10.18
C THR A 453 -25.65 -4.87 -10.06
N PHE A 454 -26.09 -3.95 -10.91
CA PHE A 454 -25.43 -2.65 -11.07
C PHE A 454 -25.82 -1.61 -9.99
N GLU A 455 -26.47 -2.03 -8.93
CA GLU A 455 -26.86 -1.16 -7.80
C GLU A 455 -25.72 -0.90 -6.81
N ASN A 456 -24.49 -1.05 -7.28
CA ASN A 456 -23.30 -0.86 -6.46
C ASN A 456 -23.13 0.64 -6.10
N SER A 457 -22.88 0.91 -4.85
CA SER A 457 -22.62 2.26 -4.34
C SER A 457 -21.29 2.31 -3.62
N GLU A 458 -20.63 3.45 -3.66
CA GLU A 458 -19.40 3.75 -2.96
C GLU A 458 -19.61 5.02 -2.13
N GLU A 459 -19.23 4.98 -0.88
CA GLU A 459 -19.24 6.14 0.00
C GLU A 459 -17.85 6.45 0.52
N SER A 460 -17.50 7.73 0.55
CA SER A 460 -16.23 8.23 1.09
C SER A 460 -16.20 8.15 2.61
N PHE A 461 -16.44 6.96 3.14
CA PHE A 461 -16.41 6.68 4.56
C PHE A 461 -15.66 5.38 4.83
N GLY A 462 -14.73 5.42 5.78
CA GLY A 462 -13.95 4.25 6.18
C GLY A 462 -13.28 4.43 7.53
N GLY A 463 -12.28 3.60 7.79
CA GLY A 463 -11.54 3.63 9.04
C GLY A 463 -10.90 4.96 9.38
N ASN A 464 -10.52 5.75 8.36
CA ASN A 464 -9.94 7.08 8.54
C ASN A 464 -10.96 8.09 9.10
N ASN A 465 -12.21 8.01 8.68
CA ASN A 465 -13.29 8.85 9.22
C ASN A 465 -13.50 8.59 10.72
N ILE A 466 -13.46 7.31 11.11
CA ILE A 466 -13.55 6.92 12.51
C ILE A 466 -12.33 7.46 13.29
N THR A 467 -11.12 7.31 12.74
CA THR A 467 -9.90 7.84 13.36
C THR A 467 -9.98 9.36 13.52
N TYR A 468 -10.46 10.07 12.50
CA TYR A 468 -10.63 11.52 12.54
C TYR A 468 -11.66 11.94 13.62
N ARG A 469 -12.81 11.27 13.73
CA ARG A 469 -13.77 11.53 14.82
C ARG A 469 -13.15 11.35 16.20
N ILE A 470 -12.38 10.28 16.38
CA ILE A 470 -11.66 10.04 17.64
C ILE A 470 -10.62 11.15 17.89
N MET A 471 -9.89 11.56 16.85
CA MET A 471 -8.92 12.66 16.93
C MET A 471 -9.58 13.98 17.36
N GLN A 472 -10.74 14.31 16.78
CA GLN A 472 -11.52 15.49 17.18
C GLN A 472 -11.86 15.44 18.68
N TYR A 473 -12.41 14.32 19.14
CA TYR A 473 -12.77 14.14 20.56
C TYR A 473 -11.56 14.22 21.49
N LEU A 474 -10.48 13.53 21.15
CA LEU A 474 -9.22 13.58 21.92
C LEU A 474 -8.68 15.00 22.00
N LYS A 475 -8.70 15.74 20.91
CA LYS A 475 -8.22 17.11 20.86
C LYS A 475 -9.01 18.03 21.79
N ILE A 476 -10.34 17.88 21.82
CA ILE A 476 -11.22 18.60 22.75
C ILE A 476 -10.85 18.26 24.20
N LEU A 477 -10.77 16.98 24.55
CA LEU A 477 -10.41 16.55 25.92
C LEU A 477 -9.03 17.06 26.34
N LEU A 478 -8.03 16.95 25.48
CA LEU A 478 -6.67 17.38 25.76
C LEU A 478 -6.56 18.90 25.88
N SER A 479 -7.27 19.67 25.04
CA SER A 479 -7.27 21.13 25.13
C SER A 479 -7.84 21.61 26.45
N GLN A 480 -8.89 20.97 26.94
CA GLN A 480 -9.49 21.27 28.25
C GLN A 480 -8.56 20.89 29.40
N TYR A 481 -7.92 19.72 29.30
CA TYR A 481 -6.97 19.24 30.30
C TYR A 481 -5.77 20.20 30.47
N TYR A 482 -5.18 20.67 29.37
CA TYR A 482 -4.00 21.53 29.41
C TYR A 482 -4.31 23.01 29.73
N THR A 483 -5.54 23.44 29.55
CA THR A 483 -5.97 24.81 29.97
C THR A 483 -6.44 24.88 31.39
N ASN A 484 -6.30 23.82 32.21
CA ASN A 484 -6.78 23.70 33.60
C ASN A 484 -8.28 24.01 33.74
N LYS A 485 -9.03 23.97 32.67
CA LYS A 485 -10.48 23.93 32.75
C LYS A 485 -10.85 22.54 33.24
N LYS A 486 -11.42 22.41 34.43
CA LYS A 486 -12.07 21.18 34.84
C LYS A 486 -12.96 20.79 33.68
N SER A 487 -12.68 19.65 33.06
CA SER A 487 -13.44 19.16 31.91
C SER A 487 -14.91 19.10 32.30
N THR A 488 -15.68 20.03 31.77
CA THR A 488 -17.12 20.09 32.00
C THR A 488 -17.89 19.54 30.80
N VAL A 489 -17.22 19.39 29.66
CA VAL A 489 -17.85 18.95 28.40
C VAL A 489 -17.67 17.43 28.28
N GLY A 490 -18.75 16.71 28.48
CA GLY A 490 -18.82 15.27 28.26
C GLY A 490 -19.27 14.93 26.83
N ILE A 491 -19.20 13.67 26.44
CA ILE A 491 -19.67 13.20 25.13
C ILE A 491 -21.13 13.55 24.87
N ASN A 492 -21.95 13.64 25.93
CA ASN A 492 -23.37 13.99 25.81
C ASN A 492 -23.61 15.47 25.45
N ASP A 493 -22.65 16.34 25.74
CA ASP A 493 -22.71 17.75 25.38
C ASP A 493 -22.24 17.99 23.95
N LEU A 494 -21.39 17.09 23.42
CA LEU A 494 -20.79 17.16 22.09
C LEU A 494 -21.68 16.54 21.02
N ILE A 495 -22.55 15.61 21.41
CA ILE A 495 -23.45 14.92 20.49
C ILE A 495 -24.87 15.32 20.86
N THR A 496 -25.54 16.05 19.96
CA THR A 496 -26.91 16.47 20.13
C THR A 496 -27.85 15.27 20.04
N ASN A 497 -27.97 14.56 21.14
CA ASN A 497 -28.82 13.40 21.27
C ASN A 497 -29.87 13.67 22.33
N ILE A 498 -31.12 13.87 21.92
CA ILE A 498 -32.23 14.12 22.82
C ILE A 498 -32.85 12.82 23.34
N SER A 499 -32.60 11.71 22.64
CA SER A 499 -33.11 10.39 22.98
C SER A 499 -31.94 9.38 22.97
N ASP A 500 -32.07 8.26 23.70
CA ASP A 500 -31.11 7.15 23.63
C ASP A 500 -31.08 6.48 22.24
N LEU A 501 -31.87 6.99 21.30
CA LEU A 501 -32.03 6.49 19.93
C LEU A 501 -31.38 7.42 18.92
N ILE A 502 -30.02 7.40 18.85
CA ILE A 502 -29.25 8.18 17.88
C ILE A 502 -29.71 7.95 16.43
N TYR A 503 -30.21 6.77 16.11
CA TYR A 503 -30.73 6.44 14.76
C TYR A 503 -31.87 7.34 14.35
N ARG A 504 -32.86 7.54 15.25
CA ARG A 504 -33.97 8.45 15.02
C ARG A 504 -33.51 9.90 14.84
N ASP A 505 -32.53 10.33 15.62
CA ASP A 505 -31.99 11.69 15.48
C ASP A 505 -31.28 11.87 14.13
N VAL A 506 -30.57 10.83 13.63
CA VAL A 506 -29.98 10.83 12.28
C VAL A 506 -31.04 10.91 11.20
N ASP A 507 -32.14 10.14 11.33
CA ASP A 507 -33.24 10.12 10.37
C ASP A 507 -33.99 11.46 10.31
N GLU A 508 -34.27 12.07 11.47
CA GLU A 508 -35.03 13.30 11.57
C GLU A 508 -34.21 14.57 11.26
N LYS A 509 -32.94 14.62 11.63
CA LYS A 509 -32.12 15.85 11.63
C LYS A 509 -30.88 15.78 10.70
N GLY A 510 -30.50 14.59 10.31
CA GLY A 510 -29.28 14.34 9.55
C GLY A 510 -28.00 14.35 10.42
N VAL A 511 -26.98 13.64 9.96
CA VAL A 511 -25.72 13.41 10.70
C VAL A 511 -24.96 14.72 11.01
N LYS A 512 -24.99 15.70 10.11
CA LYS A 512 -24.30 17.00 10.31
C LYS A 512 -24.77 17.71 11.57
N ARG A 513 -26.09 17.74 11.80
CA ARG A 513 -26.67 18.43 12.95
C ARG A 513 -26.34 17.75 14.28
N ILE A 514 -26.14 16.44 14.25
CA ILE A 514 -25.80 15.68 15.43
C ILE A 514 -24.38 16.06 15.92
N TYR A 515 -23.47 16.32 15.01
CA TYR A 515 -22.07 16.65 15.32
C TYR A 515 -21.76 18.16 15.33
N GLU A 516 -22.75 19.04 15.21
CA GLU A 516 -22.54 20.49 15.16
C GLU A 516 -21.79 21.01 16.40
N ALA A 517 -22.19 20.57 17.59
CA ALA A 517 -21.53 20.94 18.84
C ALA A 517 -20.09 20.38 18.94
N LEU A 518 -19.84 19.18 18.41
CA LEU A 518 -18.51 18.60 18.34
C LEU A 518 -17.58 19.44 17.44
N GLU A 519 -18.08 19.86 16.27
CA GLU A 519 -17.29 20.68 15.34
C GLU A 519 -16.99 22.07 15.94
N GLU A 520 -17.95 22.68 16.62
CA GLU A 520 -17.73 23.97 17.31
C GLU A 520 -16.65 23.86 18.41
N GLU A 521 -16.71 22.83 19.23
CA GLU A 521 -15.72 22.61 20.30
C GLU A 521 -14.35 22.21 19.71
N TYR A 522 -14.33 21.48 18.58
CA TYR A 522 -13.11 21.16 17.85
C TYR A 522 -12.40 22.42 17.32
N GLU A 523 -13.14 23.37 16.77
CA GLU A 523 -12.59 24.66 16.32
C GLU A 523 -12.07 25.52 17.49
N LYS A 524 -12.70 25.42 18.66
CA LYS A 524 -12.17 26.05 19.87
C LYS A 524 -10.87 25.38 20.35
N ALA A 525 -10.81 24.05 20.27
CA ALA A 525 -9.62 23.26 20.63
C ALA A 525 -8.46 23.48 19.64
N GLU A 526 -8.73 23.82 18.37
CA GLU A 526 -7.69 24.18 17.37
C GLU A 526 -6.85 25.37 17.82
N LYS A 527 -7.44 26.33 18.53
CA LYS A 527 -6.72 27.50 19.06
C LYS A 527 -5.72 27.14 20.16
N ILE A 528 -5.89 26.00 20.81
CA ILE A 528 -5.04 25.52 21.91
C ILE A 528 -4.05 24.46 21.40
N ILE A 529 -4.53 23.51 20.61
CA ILE A 529 -3.75 22.41 20.01
C ILE A 529 -3.91 22.50 18.49
N PRO A 530 -3.08 23.31 17.82
CA PRO A 530 -3.20 23.45 16.37
C PRO A 530 -2.76 22.19 15.63
N THR A 531 -3.57 21.76 14.68
CA THR A 531 -3.33 20.59 13.82
C THR A 531 -3.48 20.89 12.34
N LYS A 532 -4.16 22.00 11.97
CA LYS A 532 -4.40 22.42 10.58
C LYS A 532 -3.13 23.01 9.97
N PHE A 533 -2.11 22.21 9.74
CA PHE A 533 -0.79 22.66 9.31
C PHE A 533 -0.78 23.36 7.94
N GLY A 534 -1.74 23.09 7.05
CA GLY A 534 -1.91 23.78 5.78
C GLY A 534 -2.12 25.30 5.93
N GLU A 535 -2.70 25.74 7.04
CA GLU A 535 -2.87 27.18 7.35
C GLU A 535 -1.55 27.85 7.81
N PHE A 536 -0.54 27.04 8.09
CA PHE A 536 0.75 27.48 8.64
C PHE A 536 1.90 27.42 7.62
N GLU A 537 1.65 27.06 6.38
CA GLU A 537 2.69 26.93 5.33
C GLU A 537 3.49 28.21 5.10
N ASN A 538 2.86 29.37 5.27
CA ASN A 538 3.47 30.68 5.10
C ASN A 538 4.02 31.28 6.42
N LYS A 539 4.01 30.53 7.52
CA LYS A 539 4.52 30.96 8.84
C LYS A 539 5.94 30.47 9.05
N ALA A 540 6.52 30.83 10.19
CA ALA A 540 7.88 30.41 10.55
C ALA A 540 7.98 28.85 10.53
N SER A 541 9.06 28.35 9.95
CA SER A 541 9.30 26.91 9.76
C SER A 541 9.17 26.09 11.05
N ASP A 542 9.58 26.65 12.20
CA ASP A 542 9.44 25.99 13.50
C ASP A 542 7.96 25.83 13.91
N VAL A 543 7.14 26.84 13.68
CA VAL A 543 5.70 26.81 13.99
C VAL A 543 5.00 25.81 13.08
N TYR A 544 5.26 25.85 11.78
CA TYR A 544 4.74 24.88 10.83
C TYR A 544 5.08 23.45 11.23
N SER A 545 6.35 23.19 11.56
CA SER A 545 6.81 21.86 11.99
C SER A 545 6.08 21.38 13.26
N LYS A 546 5.88 22.24 14.24
CA LYS A 546 5.17 21.92 15.48
C LYS A 546 3.70 21.58 15.24
N VAL A 547 3.03 22.33 14.37
CA VAL A 547 1.62 22.09 14.01
C VAL A 547 1.48 20.80 13.21
N LYS A 548 2.36 20.58 12.23
CA LYS A 548 2.42 19.34 11.47
C LYS A 548 2.67 18.13 12.36
N ASN A 549 3.60 18.25 13.32
CA ASN A 549 3.86 17.23 14.31
C ASN A 549 2.61 16.90 15.14
N ASN A 550 1.88 17.93 15.61
CA ASN A 550 0.64 17.74 16.34
C ASN A 550 -0.36 16.92 15.54
N PHE A 551 -0.55 17.21 14.25
CA PHE A 551 -1.47 16.47 13.41
C PHE A 551 -1.11 14.98 13.37
N PHE A 552 0.13 14.63 13.02
CA PHE A 552 0.55 13.23 12.93
C PHE A 552 0.54 12.51 14.27
N PHE A 553 0.92 13.20 15.34
CA PHE A 553 0.86 12.64 16.68
C PHE A 553 -0.58 12.39 17.13
N MET A 554 -1.49 13.37 16.93
CA MET A 554 -2.91 13.24 17.27
C MET A 554 -3.59 12.15 16.45
N TRP A 555 -3.24 12.02 15.17
CA TRP A 555 -3.73 10.94 14.32
C TRP A 555 -3.28 9.56 14.83
N GLU A 556 -2.00 9.42 15.16
CA GLU A 556 -1.46 8.15 15.68
C GLU A 556 -2.11 7.76 16.99
N ILE A 557 -2.27 8.69 17.96
CA ILE A 557 -2.91 8.35 19.24
C ILE A 557 -4.39 8.00 19.06
N ALA A 558 -5.09 8.61 18.11
CA ALA A 558 -6.45 8.27 17.77
C ALA A 558 -6.55 6.87 17.14
N GLU A 559 -5.63 6.54 16.24
CA GLU A 559 -5.56 5.21 15.60
C GLU A 559 -5.19 4.11 16.61
N LEU A 560 -4.24 4.37 17.49
CA LEU A 560 -3.86 3.44 18.56
C LEU A 560 -5.03 3.21 19.53
N LEU A 561 -5.71 4.28 19.91
CA LEU A 561 -6.89 4.21 20.79
C LEU A 561 -8.00 3.37 20.14
N LYS A 562 -8.31 3.65 18.87
CA LYS A 562 -9.29 2.88 18.10
C LYS A 562 -8.96 1.39 18.10
N ARG A 563 -7.72 1.05 17.76
CA ARG A 563 -7.27 -0.34 17.72
C ARG A 563 -7.35 -1.01 19.09
N GLU A 564 -6.91 -0.36 20.16
CA GLU A 564 -6.90 -0.94 21.50
C GLU A 564 -8.32 -1.19 22.01
N LEU A 565 -9.23 -0.21 21.90
CA LEU A 565 -10.61 -0.35 22.37
C LEU A 565 -11.43 -1.39 21.61
N PHE A 566 -11.14 -1.62 20.33
CA PHE A 566 -11.90 -2.56 19.50
C PHE A 566 -11.20 -3.90 19.27
N LYS A 567 -9.94 -4.05 19.71
CA LYS A 567 -9.20 -5.32 19.65
C LYS A 567 -9.85 -6.41 20.49
N LYS A 568 -10.22 -6.10 21.73
CA LYS A 568 -10.85 -7.02 22.68
C LYS A 568 -12.19 -6.51 23.18
N SER A 569 -13.13 -7.42 23.38
CA SER A 569 -14.43 -7.10 23.95
C SER A 569 -14.37 -6.71 25.43
N THR A 570 -13.38 -7.25 26.14
CA THR A 570 -13.20 -7.07 27.58
C THR A 570 -12.70 -5.70 28.00
N ILE A 571 -12.00 -4.97 27.11
CA ILE A 571 -11.49 -3.62 27.41
C ILE A 571 -12.66 -2.64 27.37
N ILE A 572 -12.93 -2.00 28.51
CA ILE A 572 -13.98 -1.00 28.68
C ILE A 572 -13.42 0.40 28.74
N ARG A 573 -12.21 0.56 29.29
CA ARG A 573 -11.54 1.86 29.50
C ARG A 573 -10.07 1.76 29.12
N THR A 574 -9.51 2.87 28.72
CA THR A 574 -8.08 2.97 28.45
C THR A 574 -7.53 4.35 28.83
N LYS A 575 -6.22 4.41 29.08
CA LYS A 575 -5.46 5.65 29.19
C LYS A 575 -4.13 5.53 28.43
N PHE A 576 -3.55 6.65 28.04
CA PHE A 576 -2.22 6.67 27.43
C PHE A 576 -1.15 6.47 28.50
N ASP A 577 -0.20 5.57 28.26
CA ASP A 577 0.89 5.28 29.19
C ASP A 577 2.13 4.76 28.47
N SER A 578 3.31 4.99 29.06
CA SER A 578 4.58 4.42 28.63
C SER A 578 4.82 2.99 29.12
N VAL A 579 3.94 2.44 29.93
CA VAL A 579 3.99 1.07 30.43
C VAL A 579 2.76 0.32 29.95
N ARG A 580 2.98 -0.89 29.42
CA ARG A 580 1.89 -1.78 29.02
C ARG A 580 1.32 -2.48 30.24
N TYR A 581 0.03 -2.32 30.46
CA TYR A 581 -0.74 -3.11 31.42
C TYR A 581 -2.15 -3.32 30.91
N GLU A 582 -2.76 -4.40 31.37
CA GLU A 582 -4.14 -4.75 31.07
C GLU A 582 -4.75 -5.38 32.33
N ASN A 583 -5.66 -4.67 32.93
CA ASN A 583 -6.51 -5.18 34.02
C ASN A 583 -7.88 -5.57 33.43
N SER A 584 -8.78 -6.10 34.27
CA SER A 584 -10.08 -6.61 33.83
C SER A 584 -10.92 -5.63 33.00
N ASP A 585 -10.80 -4.33 33.22
CA ASP A 585 -11.61 -3.29 32.57
C ASP A 585 -10.80 -2.07 32.07
N LEU A 586 -9.54 -1.93 32.50
CA LEU A 586 -8.65 -0.84 32.13
C LEU A 586 -7.38 -1.36 31.45
N ALA A 587 -7.12 -0.88 30.26
CA ALA A 587 -5.89 -1.15 29.52
C ALA A 587 -5.05 0.14 29.35
N SER A 588 -3.78 -0.01 29.03
CA SER A 588 -2.95 1.08 28.57
C SER A 588 -2.93 1.13 27.04
N THR A 589 -3.22 2.30 26.46
CA THR A 589 -2.82 2.60 25.10
C THR A 589 -1.34 2.99 25.15
N TYR A 590 -0.49 2.05 24.80
CA TYR A 590 0.96 2.19 24.91
C TYR A 590 1.55 3.16 23.92
N LEU A 591 2.36 4.10 24.43
CA LEU A 591 3.20 5.01 23.63
C LEU A 591 4.58 5.09 24.28
N PRO A 592 5.67 5.08 23.53
CA PRO A 592 7.01 5.18 24.10
C PRO A 592 7.28 6.56 24.74
N SER A 593 6.67 7.61 24.21
CA SER A 593 6.79 8.98 24.69
C SER A 593 5.55 9.80 24.33
N TRP A 594 5.32 10.86 25.08
CA TRP A 594 4.30 11.87 24.78
C TRP A 594 4.96 13.10 24.15
N ASN A 595 4.39 13.63 23.08
CA ASN A 595 4.95 14.77 22.38
C ASN A 595 3.84 15.62 21.72
N LEU A 596 3.30 16.57 22.46
CA LEU A 596 2.21 17.43 22.00
C LEU A 596 2.58 18.90 22.19
N ASN A 597 2.37 19.71 21.15
CA ASN A 597 2.63 21.14 21.19
C ASN A 597 1.33 21.91 21.46
N VAL A 598 1.31 22.69 22.53
CA VAL A 598 0.13 23.40 23.03
C VAL A 598 0.42 24.89 23.12
N TYR A 599 -0.52 25.73 22.70
CA TYR A 599 -0.44 27.17 22.91
C TYR A 599 -0.61 27.53 24.40
N ASP A 600 0.33 28.30 24.91
CA ASP A 600 0.33 28.92 26.26
C ASP A 600 0.46 30.43 26.05
N GLY A 601 -0.66 31.13 25.90
CA GLY A 601 -0.65 32.51 25.42
C GLY A 601 -0.19 32.59 23.93
N ASP A 602 0.87 33.38 23.71
CA ASP A 602 1.42 33.57 22.35
C ASP A 602 2.50 32.53 21.96
N TYR A 603 2.85 31.62 22.86
CA TYR A 603 3.94 30.67 22.65
C TYR A 603 3.43 29.25 22.52
N ILE A 604 4.07 28.47 21.63
CA ILE A 604 3.81 27.04 21.51
C ILE A 604 4.81 26.28 22.40
N ARG A 605 4.28 25.67 23.47
CA ARG A 605 5.01 24.84 24.43
C ARG A 605 4.87 23.37 24.06
N ASN A 606 5.97 22.64 24.09
CA ASN A 606 5.97 21.18 23.94
C ASN A 606 5.68 20.53 25.30
N ILE A 607 4.74 19.59 25.32
CA ILE A 607 4.36 18.80 26.49
C ILE A 607 4.81 17.36 26.27
N THR A 608 5.61 16.86 27.22
CA THR A 608 6.17 15.51 27.19
C THR A 608 5.63 14.58 28.27
N THR A 609 4.78 15.12 29.16
CA THR A 609 4.17 14.35 30.24
C THR A 609 2.84 13.75 29.79
N PHE A 610 2.63 12.47 30.09
CA PHE A 610 1.37 11.78 29.77
C PHE A 610 0.20 12.43 30.49
N PRO A 611 -0.94 12.67 29.80
CA PRO A 611 -2.15 13.17 30.44
C PRO A 611 -2.81 12.08 31.28
N ASN A 612 -3.31 12.45 32.45
CA ASN A 612 -4.08 11.51 33.28
C ASN A 612 -5.57 11.56 32.88
N ILE A 613 -5.88 11.11 31.68
CA ILE A 613 -7.23 11.06 31.11
C ILE A 613 -7.60 9.60 30.88
N ILE A 614 -8.75 9.17 31.39
CA ILE A 614 -9.34 7.86 31.13
C ILE A 614 -10.43 8.04 30.05
N ILE A 615 -10.37 7.24 29.04
CA ILE A 615 -11.29 7.24 27.89
C ILE A 615 -12.13 5.98 27.96
N ASN A 616 -13.45 6.12 27.92
CA ASN A 616 -14.39 5.01 27.97
C ASN A 616 -14.76 4.53 26.56
N LYS A 617 -14.84 3.24 26.37
CA LYS A 617 -15.27 2.63 25.10
C LYS A 617 -16.68 3.08 24.70
N SER A 618 -17.57 3.25 25.68
CA SER A 618 -18.94 3.72 25.45
C SER A 618 -19.00 5.12 24.86
N GLU A 619 -18.07 6.02 25.24
CA GLU A 619 -17.97 7.36 24.68
C GLU A 619 -17.57 7.31 23.20
N ILE A 620 -16.58 6.47 22.87
CA ILE A 620 -16.12 6.29 21.50
C ILE A 620 -17.21 5.60 20.64
N VAL A 621 -17.89 4.60 21.17
CA VAL A 621 -19.04 3.96 20.49
C VAL A 621 -20.13 5.00 20.19
N LYS A 622 -20.49 5.84 21.18
CA LYS A 622 -21.47 6.90 21.00
C LYS A 622 -21.02 7.91 19.94
N LEU A 623 -19.74 8.28 19.97
CA LEU A 623 -19.13 9.23 19.04
C LEU A 623 -19.25 8.81 17.57
N ILE A 624 -19.05 7.53 17.27
CA ILE A 624 -18.98 7.04 15.87
C ILE A 624 -20.27 6.41 15.37
N LYS A 625 -21.25 6.19 16.27
CA LYS A 625 -22.47 5.44 15.97
C LYS A 625 -23.34 6.12 14.91
N GLY A 626 -23.41 7.45 14.94
CA GLY A 626 -24.22 8.22 13.99
C GLY A 626 -23.67 8.14 12.56
N ASP A 627 -22.35 8.28 12.40
CA ASP A 627 -21.70 8.20 11.09
C ASP A 627 -21.87 6.80 10.47
N ILE A 628 -21.67 5.73 11.27
CA ILE A 628 -21.82 4.35 10.78
C ILE A 628 -23.29 4.06 10.41
N TYR A 629 -24.25 4.52 11.22
CA TYR A 629 -25.66 4.36 10.90
C TYR A 629 -26.03 5.06 9.60
N GLU A 630 -25.56 6.28 9.38
CA GLU A 630 -25.83 7.04 8.16
C GLU A 630 -25.39 6.29 6.90
N ILE A 631 -24.22 5.61 6.93
CA ILE A 631 -23.74 4.82 5.81
C ILE A 631 -24.69 3.66 5.50
N PHE A 632 -25.05 2.88 6.52
CA PHE A 632 -26.02 1.80 6.32
C PHE A 632 -27.39 2.30 5.89
N ARG A 633 -27.85 3.42 6.43
CA ARG A 633 -29.10 4.06 6.03
C ARG A 633 -29.09 4.42 4.54
N ARG A 634 -28.04 5.06 4.06
CA ARG A 634 -27.91 5.41 2.64
C ARG A 634 -27.89 4.18 1.75
N PHE A 635 -27.18 3.13 2.15
CA PHE A 635 -27.09 1.91 1.36
C PHE A 635 -28.34 1.06 1.39
N LEU A 636 -28.99 0.94 2.54
CA LEU A 636 -29.98 -0.12 2.76
C LEU A 636 -31.43 0.37 2.85
N THR A 637 -31.70 1.66 3.00
CA THR A 637 -33.08 2.14 3.16
C THR A 637 -33.98 1.76 1.98
N SER A 638 -33.53 1.96 0.74
CA SER A 638 -34.29 1.60 -0.44
C SER A 638 -34.58 0.10 -0.55
N TYR A 639 -33.57 -0.73 -0.21
CA TYR A 639 -33.73 -2.18 -0.18
C TYR A 639 -34.66 -2.66 0.94
N TYR A 640 -34.62 -1.97 2.09
CA TYR A 640 -35.48 -2.29 3.22
C TYR A 640 -36.93 -1.88 2.95
N GLU A 641 -37.20 -0.66 2.45
CA GLU A 641 -38.53 -0.15 2.15
C GLU A 641 -39.24 -0.96 1.03
N THR A 642 -38.48 -1.41 0.04
CA THR A 642 -39.01 -2.27 -1.05
C THR A 642 -39.12 -3.74 -0.64
N GLY A 643 -38.60 -4.15 0.49
CA GLY A 643 -38.52 -5.53 0.96
C GLY A 643 -37.48 -6.42 0.26
N ILE A 644 -36.77 -5.91 -0.74
CA ILE A 644 -35.77 -6.64 -1.53
C ILE A 644 -34.64 -7.18 -0.64
N ILE A 645 -34.33 -6.49 0.48
CA ILE A 645 -33.27 -6.90 1.39
C ILE A 645 -33.51 -8.31 1.99
N PHE A 646 -34.76 -8.74 2.08
CA PHE A 646 -35.10 -10.07 2.64
C PHE A 646 -34.94 -11.21 1.63
N ASP A 647 -34.73 -10.88 0.35
CA ASP A 647 -34.42 -11.84 -0.71
C ASP A 647 -32.96 -12.28 -0.71
N TYR A 648 -32.09 -11.57 0.02
CA TYR A 648 -30.68 -11.95 0.09
C TYR A 648 -30.45 -13.19 0.95
N SER A 649 -29.74 -14.15 0.38
CA SER A 649 -29.33 -15.38 1.08
C SER A 649 -28.08 -15.17 1.94
N LEU A 650 -27.28 -14.18 1.57
CA LEU A 650 -25.98 -13.89 2.20
C LEU A 650 -25.72 -12.39 2.24
N ILE A 651 -25.47 -11.85 3.43
CA ILE A 651 -24.96 -10.48 3.60
C ILE A 651 -23.58 -10.59 4.25
N LYS A 652 -22.54 -10.14 3.53
CA LYS A 652 -21.14 -10.26 3.93
C LYS A 652 -20.56 -8.92 4.32
N LEU A 653 -20.06 -8.83 5.55
CA LEU A 653 -19.21 -7.73 5.99
C LEU A 653 -17.75 -8.08 5.73
N SER A 654 -17.02 -7.20 5.08
CA SER A 654 -15.61 -7.28 4.76
C SER A 654 -14.88 -5.97 5.09
N GLY A 655 -13.55 -5.97 4.99
CA GLY A 655 -12.73 -4.84 5.34
C GLY A 655 -12.38 -4.75 6.83
N GLN A 656 -11.20 -4.19 7.12
CA GLN A 656 -10.70 -4.14 8.51
C GLN A 656 -11.55 -3.27 9.43
N THR A 657 -12.20 -2.27 8.90
CA THR A 657 -13.02 -1.33 9.67
C THR A 657 -14.25 -2.04 10.25
N CYS A 658 -14.76 -3.10 9.59
CA CYS A 658 -15.84 -3.93 10.13
C CYS A 658 -15.47 -4.70 11.40
N LYS A 659 -14.20 -4.72 11.84
CA LYS A 659 -13.81 -5.25 13.16
C LYS A 659 -14.44 -4.48 14.32
N VAL A 660 -14.83 -3.24 14.10
CA VAL A 660 -15.65 -2.48 15.04
C VAL A 660 -17.04 -3.13 15.08
N ASN A 661 -17.36 -3.82 16.18
CA ASN A 661 -18.60 -4.59 16.34
C ASN A 661 -19.86 -3.80 16.00
N LEU A 662 -19.77 -2.50 16.16
CA LEU A 662 -20.88 -1.59 15.91
C LEU A 662 -21.43 -1.71 14.47
N PHE A 663 -20.58 -2.03 13.47
CA PHE A 663 -21.03 -2.31 12.11
C PHE A 663 -22.04 -3.46 12.05
N ASN A 664 -21.70 -4.59 12.71
CA ASN A 664 -22.60 -5.72 12.77
C ASN A 664 -23.88 -5.43 13.58
N ASP A 665 -23.74 -4.68 14.67
CA ASP A 665 -24.89 -4.34 15.51
C ASP A 665 -25.87 -3.38 14.80
N ILE A 666 -25.34 -2.41 14.05
CA ILE A 666 -26.17 -1.49 13.25
C ILE A 666 -26.81 -2.22 12.07
N LEU A 667 -26.07 -3.14 11.41
CA LEU A 667 -26.63 -3.89 10.28
C LEU A 667 -27.85 -4.73 10.71
N LYS A 668 -27.90 -5.21 11.96
CA LYS A 668 -29.05 -5.95 12.52
C LYS A 668 -30.31 -5.11 12.64
N GLU A 669 -30.24 -3.79 12.61
CA GLU A 669 -31.42 -2.91 12.57
C GLU A 669 -32.16 -3.03 11.22
N PHE A 670 -31.44 -3.40 10.15
CA PHE A 670 -32.00 -3.54 8.81
C PHE A 670 -32.30 -5.01 8.44
N VAL A 671 -31.55 -5.98 8.97
CA VAL A 671 -31.64 -7.38 8.55
C VAL A 671 -31.54 -8.35 9.70
N PRO A 672 -32.21 -9.53 9.61
CA PRO A 672 -32.05 -10.60 10.59
C PRO A 672 -30.59 -11.06 10.69
N GLY A 673 -30.08 -11.17 11.89
CA GLY A 673 -28.66 -11.55 12.12
C GLY A 673 -28.22 -12.89 11.51
N LYS A 674 -29.15 -13.82 11.24
CA LYS A 674 -28.87 -15.09 10.56
C LYS A 674 -28.41 -14.95 9.11
N MET A 675 -28.74 -13.84 8.47
CA MET A 675 -28.36 -13.53 7.08
C MET A 675 -26.95 -12.94 6.99
N ILE A 676 -26.39 -12.51 8.12
CA ILE A 676 -25.08 -11.85 8.17
C ILE A 676 -23.98 -12.88 8.33
N ASP A 677 -23.11 -13.02 7.30
CA ASP A 677 -21.85 -13.76 7.41
C ASP A 677 -20.73 -12.83 7.88
N PHE A 678 -20.63 -12.72 9.18
CA PHE A 678 -19.55 -12.00 9.85
C PHE A 678 -18.84 -12.92 10.82
N ARG A 679 -17.58 -13.23 10.54
CA ARG A 679 -16.76 -14.05 11.42
C ARG A 679 -15.79 -13.18 12.19
N ARG A 680 -15.91 -13.27 13.50
CA ARG A 680 -14.95 -12.78 14.46
C ARG A 680 -14.19 -13.98 15.04
N ASN A 681 -13.18 -14.46 14.35
CA ASN A 681 -12.19 -15.34 14.98
C ASN A 681 -11.19 -14.45 15.70
N MET A 682 -11.27 -14.45 17.05
CA MET A 682 -10.59 -13.46 17.89
C MET A 682 -9.09 -13.70 18.05
N GLU A 683 -8.53 -14.86 17.66
CA GLU A 683 -7.15 -15.23 18.01
C GLU A 683 -6.25 -15.66 16.84
N GLU A 684 -6.80 -16.14 15.72
CA GLU A 684 -5.96 -16.67 14.62
C GLU A 684 -5.83 -15.76 13.40
N ASP A 685 -6.65 -14.71 13.25
CA ASP A 685 -6.78 -14.02 11.99
C ASP A 685 -7.02 -12.50 12.08
N GLU A 686 -6.08 -11.76 12.71
CA GLU A 686 -6.13 -10.28 12.67
C GLU A 686 -6.14 -9.73 11.21
N GLN A 687 -5.70 -10.51 10.25
CA GLN A 687 -5.53 -10.09 8.86
C GLN A 687 -6.58 -10.66 7.89
N GLN A 688 -7.39 -11.66 8.26
CA GLN A 688 -8.31 -12.36 7.33
C GLN A 688 -9.33 -11.42 6.65
N LEU A 689 -9.89 -10.46 7.36
CA LEU A 689 -10.84 -9.51 6.76
C LEU A 689 -10.18 -8.63 5.69
N LYS A 690 -8.90 -8.31 5.89
CA LYS A 690 -8.12 -7.51 4.92
C LYS A 690 -7.71 -8.35 3.70
N ILE A 691 -7.41 -9.64 3.91
CA ILE A 691 -6.90 -10.53 2.88
C ILE A 691 -8.04 -11.15 2.06
N SER A 692 -9.30 -11.05 2.50
CA SER A 692 -10.43 -11.76 1.86
C SER A 692 -10.64 -11.38 0.38
N CYS A 693 -10.40 -10.14 0.02
CA CYS A 693 -10.45 -9.66 -1.36
C CYS A 693 -9.31 -10.28 -2.18
N LEU A 694 -8.07 -10.19 -1.69
CA LEU A 694 -6.89 -10.78 -2.33
C LEU A 694 -7.05 -12.30 -2.52
N ASP A 695 -7.51 -13.01 -1.49
CA ASP A 695 -7.75 -14.46 -1.54
C ASP A 695 -8.74 -14.82 -2.64
N GLY A 696 -9.83 -14.09 -2.73
CA GLY A 696 -10.84 -14.31 -3.75
C GLY A 696 -10.30 -14.11 -5.15
N ALA A 697 -9.54 -13.04 -5.37
CA ALA A 697 -8.92 -12.76 -6.65
C ALA A 697 -7.91 -13.85 -7.07
N ILE A 698 -7.04 -14.24 -6.14
CA ILE A 698 -6.04 -15.30 -6.38
C ILE A 698 -6.73 -16.63 -6.71
N ARG A 699 -7.74 -17.02 -5.92
CA ARG A 699 -8.50 -18.26 -6.12
C ARG A 699 -9.24 -18.27 -7.46
N TYR A 700 -9.87 -17.17 -7.81
CA TYR A 700 -10.55 -17.02 -9.10
C TYR A 700 -9.61 -17.24 -10.29
N LEU A 701 -8.46 -16.58 -10.29
CA LEU A 701 -7.47 -16.73 -11.36
C LEU A 701 -6.87 -18.13 -11.42
N ASN A 702 -6.77 -18.81 -10.29
CA ASN A 702 -6.26 -20.17 -10.22
C ASN A 702 -7.30 -21.21 -10.61
N SER A 703 -8.57 -21.02 -10.27
CA SER A 703 -9.65 -21.97 -10.60
C SER A 703 -9.76 -22.19 -12.09
N SER A 704 -9.55 -21.16 -12.90
CA SER A 704 -9.53 -21.26 -14.37
C SER A 704 -8.37 -22.12 -14.91
N LYS A 705 -7.31 -22.34 -14.13
CA LYS A 705 -6.16 -23.18 -14.51
C LYS A 705 -6.33 -24.64 -14.09
N ILE A 706 -6.87 -24.89 -12.91
CA ILE A 706 -7.01 -26.25 -12.34
C ILE A 706 -8.14 -27.03 -13.03
N GLY A 707 -9.10 -26.34 -13.65
CA GLY A 707 -10.15 -26.96 -14.46
C GLY A 707 -11.31 -27.61 -13.69
N ASN A 708 -11.23 -27.72 -12.36
CA ASN A 708 -12.30 -28.29 -11.53
C ASN A 708 -13.43 -27.30 -11.22
N ILE A 709 -13.16 -26.00 -11.37
CA ILE A 709 -14.14 -24.94 -11.15
C ILE A 709 -14.10 -24.03 -12.37
N LYS A 710 -15.20 -23.94 -13.09
CA LYS A 710 -15.40 -22.93 -14.13
C LYS A 710 -16.19 -21.79 -13.53
N VAL A 711 -15.70 -20.56 -13.69
CA VAL A 711 -16.38 -19.37 -13.19
C VAL A 711 -16.71 -18.46 -14.36
N SER A 712 -17.98 -18.11 -14.48
CA SER A 712 -18.47 -17.10 -15.39
C SER A 712 -18.91 -15.88 -14.56
N VAL A 713 -18.25 -14.76 -14.77
CA VAL A 713 -18.68 -13.48 -14.16
C VAL A 713 -19.31 -12.64 -15.25
N LYS A 714 -20.57 -12.35 -15.11
CA LYS A 714 -21.34 -11.48 -16.02
C LYS A 714 -21.71 -10.21 -15.24
N ASN A 715 -21.32 -9.08 -15.75
CA ASN A 715 -21.81 -7.83 -15.25
C ASN A 715 -23.16 -7.53 -15.92
N ASP A 716 -24.17 -7.13 -15.15
CA ASP A 716 -25.35 -6.50 -15.73
C ASP A 716 -24.89 -5.26 -16.49
N ILE A 717 -25.43 -5.09 -17.69
CA ILE A 717 -25.16 -3.90 -18.48
C ILE A 717 -25.86 -2.74 -17.73
N PRO A 718 -25.12 -1.76 -17.23
CA PRO A 718 -25.75 -0.68 -16.48
C PRO A 718 -26.68 0.15 -17.35
N ILE A 719 -27.68 0.73 -16.73
CA ILE A 719 -28.53 1.71 -17.36
C ILE A 719 -27.92 3.09 -17.17
N VAL A 720 -27.83 3.88 -18.23
CA VAL A 720 -27.30 5.26 -18.20
C VAL A 720 -28.17 6.10 -17.25
N PRO A 721 -27.59 6.61 -16.14
CA PRO A 721 -28.35 7.24 -15.06
C PRO A 721 -28.77 8.68 -15.39
N TYR A 722 -28.04 9.31 -16.30
CA TYR A 722 -28.17 10.72 -16.64
C TYR A 722 -28.24 10.91 -18.16
N SER A 723 -28.93 11.93 -18.64
CA SER A 723 -28.79 12.38 -20.02
C SER A 723 -27.58 13.34 -20.14
N LEU A 724 -26.78 13.16 -21.23
CA LEU A 724 -25.66 14.05 -21.56
C LEU A 724 -26.14 15.13 -22.54
N HIS A 725 -25.89 16.37 -22.20
CA HIS A 725 -26.29 17.53 -23.02
C HIS A 725 -25.09 18.37 -23.45
N GLY A 726 -25.22 18.97 -24.61
CA GLY A 726 -24.28 19.93 -25.15
C GLY A 726 -24.99 21.02 -25.95
N THR A 727 -24.32 22.13 -26.21
CA THR A 727 -24.89 23.25 -26.99
C THR A 727 -24.36 23.24 -28.40
N LYS A 728 -25.22 23.21 -29.43
CA LYS A 728 -24.89 23.34 -30.84
C LYS A 728 -24.23 24.70 -31.14
N TYR A 729 -23.66 24.84 -32.35
CA TYR A 729 -23.15 26.13 -32.84
C TYR A 729 -24.26 27.19 -32.98
N THR A 730 -25.54 26.77 -33.09
CA THR A 730 -26.71 27.65 -33.14
C THR A 730 -27.12 28.18 -31.76
N GLY A 731 -26.51 27.72 -30.68
CA GLY A 731 -26.89 28.04 -29.30
C GLY A 731 -27.98 27.14 -28.72
N GLU A 732 -28.52 26.22 -29.52
CA GLU A 732 -29.54 25.24 -29.12
C GLU A 732 -28.90 24.11 -28.28
N GLU A 733 -29.48 23.78 -27.13
CA GLU A 733 -29.11 22.62 -26.32
C GLU A 733 -29.66 21.34 -26.95
N ILE A 734 -28.83 20.29 -27.01
CA ILE A 734 -29.26 18.98 -27.47
C ILE A 734 -28.86 17.90 -26.47
N GLU A 735 -29.68 16.87 -26.42
CA GLU A 735 -29.38 15.63 -25.73
C GLU A 735 -28.54 14.74 -26.63
N ILE A 736 -27.34 14.33 -26.11
CA ILE A 736 -26.35 13.50 -26.82
C ILE A 736 -26.50 12.04 -26.40
N LEU A 737 -26.59 11.78 -25.09
CA LEU A 737 -26.85 10.46 -24.51
C LEU A 737 -28.14 10.52 -23.72
N ARG A 738 -28.93 9.44 -23.76
CA ARG A 738 -30.24 9.40 -23.10
C ARG A 738 -30.18 8.64 -21.80
N THR A 739 -30.92 9.16 -20.82
CA THR A 739 -31.12 8.42 -19.56
C THR A 739 -32.04 7.21 -19.79
N GLY A 740 -31.75 6.10 -19.11
CA GLY A 740 -32.55 4.88 -19.19
C GLY A 740 -32.15 3.92 -20.31
N GLU A 741 -31.24 4.27 -21.20
CA GLU A 741 -30.63 3.36 -22.17
C GLU A 741 -29.58 2.46 -21.52
N GLN A 742 -29.33 1.28 -22.08
CA GLN A 742 -28.25 0.41 -21.60
C GLN A 742 -26.88 1.03 -21.94
N ALA A 743 -25.98 1.02 -20.99
CA ALA A 743 -24.60 1.35 -21.28
C ALA A 743 -24.03 0.38 -22.32
N GLY A 744 -23.19 0.87 -23.23
CA GLY A 744 -22.73 0.10 -24.40
C GLY A 744 -23.65 0.19 -25.60
N SER A 745 -24.88 0.68 -25.45
CA SER A 745 -25.78 0.98 -26.59
C SER A 745 -26.12 2.45 -26.72
N SER A 746 -25.89 3.25 -25.71
CA SER A 746 -26.14 4.70 -25.73
C SER A 746 -25.00 5.43 -26.42
N SER A 747 -25.30 6.08 -27.52
CA SER A 747 -24.36 6.85 -28.32
C SER A 747 -25.05 8.06 -28.99
N GLY A 748 -24.25 9.07 -29.30
CA GLY A 748 -24.74 10.26 -29.98
C GLY A 748 -23.60 11.21 -30.31
N TYR A 749 -23.93 12.31 -30.99
CA TYR A 749 -22.93 13.29 -31.37
C TYR A 749 -23.45 14.71 -31.36
N ILE A 750 -22.52 15.65 -31.31
CA ILE A 750 -22.79 17.08 -31.47
C ILE A 750 -21.86 17.66 -32.53
N LYS A 751 -22.42 18.51 -33.44
CA LYS A 751 -21.64 19.18 -34.48
C LYS A 751 -21.21 20.57 -34.04
N LYS A 752 -19.94 20.89 -34.32
CA LYS A 752 -19.31 22.19 -34.13
C LYS A 752 -18.47 22.56 -35.35
N ILE A 753 -18.01 23.80 -35.39
CA ILE A 753 -17.02 24.21 -36.39
C ILE A 753 -15.63 23.60 -36.06
N SER A 754 -14.79 23.39 -37.10
CA SER A 754 -13.53 22.66 -36.98
C SER A 754 -12.51 23.33 -36.02
N SER A 755 -12.63 24.62 -35.80
CA SER A 755 -11.79 25.37 -34.86
C SER A 755 -12.22 25.26 -33.40
N THR A 756 -13.25 24.43 -33.05
CA THR A 756 -13.69 24.28 -31.67
C THR A 756 -12.71 23.41 -30.88
N GLU A 757 -11.99 24.04 -29.96
CA GLU A 757 -11.04 23.36 -29.06
C GLU A 757 -11.69 22.92 -27.74
N ILE A 758 -12.75 23.61 -27.30
CA ILE A 758 -13.40 23.42 -26.01
C ILE A 758 -14.87 23.09 -26.24
N LEU A 759 -15.30 21.93 -25.74
CA LEU A 759 -16.69 21.50 -25.77
C LEU A 759 -17.21 21.40 -24.32
N PRO A 760 -18.04 22.36 -23.86
CA PRO A 760 -18.73 22.22 -22.59
C PRO A 760 -19.90 21.22 -22.72
N LEU A 761 -20.01 20.36 -21.76
CA LEU A 761 -21.02 19.29 -21.62
C LEU A 761 -21.59 19.32 -20.21
N HIS A 762 -22.81 18.82 -20.01
CA HIS A 762 -23.37 18.63 -18.68
C HIS A 762 -24.33 17.46 -18.63
N LEU A 763 -24.45 16.88 -17.43
CA LEU A 763 -25.39 15.80 -17.13
C LEU A 763 -26.66 16.36 -16.50
N LYS A 764 -27.79 15.77 -16.88
CA LYS A 764 -29.08 16.02 -16.25
C LYS A 764 -29.73 14.74 -15.74
N ASN A 765 -30.39 14.82 -14.58
CA ASN A 765 -31.19 13.70 -14.05
C ASN A 765 -32.54 13.61 -14.78
N LYS A 766 -33.40 12.67 -14.37
CA LYS A 766 -34.75 12.49 -14.92
C LYS A 766 -35.65 13.71 -14.70
N GLU A 767 -35.39 14.49 -13.65
CA GLU A 767 -36.12 15.72 -13.30
C GLU A 767 -35.57 16.94 -14.06
N GLN A 768 -34.65 16.75 -15.00
CA GLN A 768 -33.99 17.81 -15.79
C GLN A 768 -33.11 18.76 -14.98
N GLU A 769 -32.70 18.37 -13.77
CA GLU A 769 -31.75 19.13 -12.97
C GLU A 769 -30.31 18.82 -13.42
N ILE A 770 -29.47 19.84 -13.53
CA ILE A 770 -28.05 19.66 -13.86
C ILE A 770 -27.32 19.10 -12.63
N LYS A 771 -26.65 17.95 -12.81
CA LYS A 771 -25.89 17.29 -11.76
C LYS A 771 -24.39 17.53 -11.87
N LYS A 772 -23.85 17.62 -13.11
CA LYS A 772 -22.43 17.77 -13.32
C LYS A 772 -22.11 18.48 -14.63
N TYR A 773 -21.02 19.27 -14.62
CA TYR A 773 -20.46 19.90 -15.80
C TYR A 773 -19.15 19.23 -16.18
N PHE A 774 -18.92 19.09 -17.49
CA PHE A 774 -17.67 18.58 -18.05
C PHE A 774 -17.13 19.52 -19.10
N THR A 775 -15.84 19.48 -19.32
CA THR A 775 -15.18 20.16 -20.41
C THR A 775 -14.29 19.19 -21.16
N TYR A 776 -14.64 18.92 -22.42
CA TYR A 776 -13.75 18.21 -23.32
C TYR A 776 -12.87 19.23 -24.03
N ILE A 777 -11.55 19.05 -23.90
CA ILE A 777 -10.53 19.93 -24.52
C ILE A 777 -9.74 19.09 -25.49
N ASN A 778 -9.63 19.58 -26.73
CA ASN A 778 -8.86 18.97 -27.79
C ASN A 778 -8.23 20.07 -28.64
N LYS A 779 -6.92 20.20 -28.55
CA LYS A 779 -6.15 21.23 -29.23
C LYS A 779 -5.82 20.81 -30.65
N PRO A 780 -5.43 21.74 -31.55
CA PRO A 780 -5.04 21.39 -32.92
C PRO A 780 -3.95 20.30 -33.00
N GLU A 781 -2.97 20.32 -32.09
CA GLU A 781 -1.89 19.34 -32.00
C GLU A 781 -2.34 17.95 -31.56
N ASP A 782 -3.52 17.82 -30.99
CA ASP A 782 -4.09 16.54 -30.55
C ASP A 782 -4.77 15.78 -31.68
N TYR A 783 -5.00 16.42 -32.83
CA TYR A 783 -5.59 15.79 -33.99
C TYR A 783 -4.55 15.08 -34.86
N ARG A 784 -4.84 13.83 -35.23
CA ARG A 784 -4.04 13.07 -36.18
C ARG A 784 -4.86 12.69 -37.40
N GLU A 785 -4.25 12.68 -38.57
CA GLU A 785 -4.85 12.13 -39.80
C GLU A 785 -5.10 10.64 -39.64
N ILE A 786 -6.25 10.14 -40.09
CA ILE A 786 -6.70 8.77 -39.90
C ILE A 786 -7.61 8.32 -41.05
N ASP A 787 -7.60 7.03 -41.34
CA ASP A 787 -8.56 6.41 -42.25
C ASP A 787 -9.94 6.27 -41.57
N GLU A 788 -10.99 6.39 -42.35
CA GLU A 788 -12.37 6.33 -41.84
C GLU A 788 -12.75 4.97 -41.25
N GLN A 789 -12.16 3.87 -41.72
CA GLN A 789 -12.39 2.53 -41.14
C GLN A 789 -11.73 2.42 -39.76
N GLU A 790 -10.50 2.98 -39.60
CA GLU A 790 -9.86 3.03 -38.28
C GLU A 790 -10.63 3.92 -37.30
N VAL A 791 -11.31 5.00 -37.78
CA VAL A 791 -12.17 5.81 -36.92
C VAL A 791 -13.30 4.98 -36.32
N LEU A 792 -13.98 4.15 -37.14
CA LEU A 792 -15.07 3.31 -36.63
C LEU A 792 -14.58 2.30 -35.60
N GLU A 793 -13.43 1.66 -35.84
CA GLU A 793 -12.80 0.77 -34.87
C GLU A 793 -12.45 1.49 -33.55
N MET A 794 -11.95 2.73 -33.64
CA MET A 794 -11.64 3.54 -32.47
C MET A 794 -12.86 4.04 -31.70
N LEU A 795 -14.01 4.10 -32.35
CA LEU A 795 -15.30 4.43 -31.74
C LEU A 795 -16.05 3.16 -31.27
N ASP A 796 -15.35 2.02 -31.20
CA ASP A 796 -15.85 0.75 -30.70
C ASP A 796 -17.15 0.29 -31.42
N ASP A 797 -17.24 0.55 -32.74
CA ASP A 797 -18.40 0.24 -33.63
C ASP A 797 -19.77 0.82 -33.16
N HIS A 798 -19.74 1.87 -32.34
CA HIS A 798 -20.97 2.55 -31.89
C HIS A 798 -21.65 3.41 -32.94
N PHE A 799 -20.99 3.66 -34.07
CA PHE A 799 -21.46 4.58 -35.12
C PHE A 799 -21.31 3.94 -36.50
N GLU A 800 -22.19 4.37 -37.41
CA GLU A 800 -22.20 3.89 -38.80
C GLU A 800 -21.37 4.77 -39.72
N GLN A 801 -20.86 4.23 -40.82
CA GLN A 801 -20.11 4.94 -41.85
C GLN A 801 -20.84 6.23 -42.31
N GLY A 802 -22.16 6.16 -42.49
CA GLY A 802 -22.99 7.30 -42.92
C GLY A 802 -22.92 8.50 -41.94
N GLU A 803 -22.62 8.24 -40.67
CA GLU A 803 -22.47 9.33 -39.69
C GLU A 803 -21.13 10.05 -39.85
N LEU A 804 -20.08 9.32 -40.24
CA LEU A 804 -18.79 9.91 -40.61
C LEU A 804 -18.88 10.66 -41.93
N ASP A 805 -19.50 10.07 -42.93
CA ASP A 805 -19.68 10.69 -44.25
C ASP A 805 -20.43 12.01 -44.19
N SER A 806 -21.28 12.19 -43.18
CA SER A 806 -22.07 13.40 -42.95
C SER A 806 -21.27 14.54 -42.30
N ILE A 807 -19.94 14.38 -42.04
CA ILE A 807 -19.06 15.47 -41.58
C ILE A 807 -18.66 16.32 -42.77
N LEU A 808 -19.08 17.57 -42.79
CA LEU A 808 -18.70 18.51 -43.86
C LEU A 808 -17.30 19.02 -43.67
N ASN A 809 -16.68 19.44 -44.76
CA ASN A 809 -15.36 20.10 -44.71
C ASN A 809 -15.44 21.38 -43.87
N GLY A 810 -14.61 21.52 -42.86
CA GLY A 810 -14.67 22.62 -41.87
C GLY A 810 -15.58 22.36 -40.67
N GLU A 811 -16.13 21.15 -40.52
CA GLU A 811 -16.89 20.70 -39.34
C GLU A 811 -16.08 19.75 -38.47
N THR A 812 -16.39 19.77 -37.17
CA THR A 812 -16.04 18.73 -36.22
C THR A 812 -17.30 18.11 -35.64
N LYS A 813 -17.41 16.79 -35.67
CA LYS A 813 -18.36 16.03 -34.87
C LYS A 813 -17.66 15.53 -33.62
N PHE A 814 -18.24 15.83 -32.46
CA PHE A 814 -17.85 15.24 -31.21
C PHE A 814 -18.79 14.06 -30.91
N PHE A 815 -18.25 12.87 -31.02
CA PHE A 815 -18.96 11.63 -30.74
C PHE A 815 -18.85 11.32 -29.26
N ALA A 816 -19.99 10.98 -28.63
CA ALA A 816 -20.05 10.53 -27.26
C ALA A 816 -20.77 9.18 -27.21
N TYR A 817 -20.22 8.24 -26.45
CA TYR A 817 -20.79 6.90 -26.31
C TYR A 817 -20.44 6.28 -24.97
N THR A 818 -21.25 5.33 -24.53
CA THR A 818 -21.07 4.58 -23.29
C THR A 818 -20.53 3.18 -23.60
N ASP A 819 -19.70 2.64 -22.73
CA ASP A 819 -19.22 1.25 -22.77
C ASP A 819 -19.95 0.42 -21.71
N ALA A 820 -20.26 -0.83 -22.03
CA ALA A 820 -20.96 -1.74 -21.12
C ALA A 820 -20.16 -2.08 -19.84
N ASN A 821 -18.85 -1.93 -19.89
CA ASN A 821 -17.96 -2.28 -18.79
C ASN A 821 -17.59 -1.09 -17.89
N PHE A 822 -17.97 0.15 -18.28
CA PHE A 822 -17.52 1.36 -17.60
C PHE A 822 -18.67 2.27 -17.21
N TRP A 823 -18.58 2.82 -15.99
CA TRP A 823 -19.57 3.74 -15.47
C TRP A 823 -19.30 5.19 -15.90
N GLY A 824 -19.52 5.44 -17.18
CA GLY A 824 -19.25 6.73 -17.77
C GLY A 824 -19.43 6.72 -19.27
N PHE A 825 -18.85 7.71 -19.94
CA PHE A 825 -18.92 7.87 -21.37
C PHE A 825 -17.59 8.39 -21.95
N TYR A 826 -17.33 8.02 -23.17
CA TYR A 826 -16.19 8.54 -23.94
C TYR A 826 -16.64 9.71 -24.82
N VAL A 827 -15.72 10.66 -25.05
CA VAL A 827 -15.89 11.74 -26.04
C VAL A 827 -14.67 11.78 -26.94
N THR A 828 -14.91 11.88 -28.26
CA THR A 828 -13.86 12.00 -29.27
C THR A 828 -14.30 12.95 -30.37
N GLY A 829 -13.45 13.90 -30.73
CA GLY A 829 -13.71 14.80 -31.86
C GLY A 829 -13.20 14.23 -33.17
N VAL A 830 -14.02 14.18 -34.20
CA VAL A 830 -13.62 13.83 -35.57
C VAL A 830 -13.92 15.00 -36.46
N LYS A 831 -12.94 15.50 -37.19
CA LYS A 831 -13.07 16.63 -38.09
C LYS A 831 -12.68 16.30 -39.52
N ARG A 832 -13.23 17.04 -40.48
CA ARG A 832 -12.84 16.97 -41.88
C ARG A 832 -12.29 18.32 -42.33
N GLU A 833 -11.04 18.32 -42.80
CA GLU A 833 -10.35 19.48 -43.35
C GLU A 833 -9.64 19.10 -44.65
N ASN A 834 -9.80 19.88 -45.70
CA ASN A 834 -9.21 19.61 -47.04
C ASN A 834 -9.54 18.22 -47.58
N ASN A 835 -10.76 17.69 -47.28
CA ASN A 835 -11.22 16.35 -47.63
C ASN A 835 -10.43 15.22 -46.97
N GLN A 836 -9.67 15.50 -45.90
CA GLN A 836 -8.98 14.51 -45.08
C GLN A 836 -9.68 14.45 -43.73
N THR A 837 -9.69 13.24 -43.14
CA THR A 837 -10.31 12.97 -41.83
C THR A 837 -9.26 12.95 -40.74
N TYR A 838 -9.55 13.65 -39.64
CA TYR A 838 -8.68 13.75 -38.48
C TYR A 838 -9.44 13.36 -37.24
N ILE A 839 -8.81 12.59 -36.34
CA ILE A 839 -9.36 12.20 -35.03
C ILE A 839 -8.57 12.85 -33.91
N GLY A 840 -9.29 13.37 -32.92
CA GLY A 840 -8.73 13.90 -31.69
C GLY A 840 -8.52 12.83 -30.60
N LYS A 841 -8.08 13.27 -29.44
CA LYS A 841 -7.90 12.38 -28.29
C LYS A 841 -9.23 11.87 -27.76
N ARG A 842 -9.34 10.54 -27.56
CA ARG A 842 -10.45 9.95 -26.84
C ARG A 842 -10.31 10.23 -25.35
N LYS A 843 -11.35 10.79 -24.71
CA LYS A 843 -11.37 11.10 -23.28
C LYS A 843 -12.56 10.48 -22.62
N TYR A 844 -12.34 9.85 -21.48
CA TYR A 844 -13.36 9.25 -20.63
C TYR A 844 -13.84 10.25 -19.58
N PHE A 845 -15.15 10.21 -19.28
CA PHE A 845 -15.81 10.98 -18.23
C PHE A 845 -16.71 10.07 -17.41
N SER A 846 -16.55 10.06 -16.09
CA SER A 846 -17.34 9.25 -15.18
C SER A 846 -18.70 9.89 -14.90
N PHE A 847 -19.76 9.09 -14.78
CA PHE A 847 -21.09 9.51 -14.32
C PHE A 847 -21.11 9.85 -12.81
N GLU A 848 -20.12 9.38 -12.05
CA GLU A 848 -20.03 9.69 -10.64
C GLU A 848 -19.98 11.19 -10.39
N GLU A 849 -20.74 11.64 -9.39
CA GLU A 849 -20.49 12.93 -8.78
C GLU A 849 -19.05 12.94 -8.25
N ASP A 850 -18.38 14.08 -8.31
CA ASP A 850 -17.07 14.20 -7.69
C ASP A 850 -17.24 13.96 -6.19
N ILE A 851 -17.02 12.72 -5.78
CA ILE A 851 -16.92 12.39 -4.37
C ILE A 851 -15.76 13.25 -3.88
N THR A 852 -16.04 14.31 -3.16
CA THR A 852 -15.03 15.05 -2.42
C THR A 852 -14.49 14.09 -1.38
N THR A 853 -13.52 13.28 -1.77
CA THR A 853 -12.76 12.46 -0.84
C THR A 853 -12.09 13.43 0.12
N ILE A 854 -12.54 13.41 1.36
CA ILE A 854 -11.92 14.22 2.41
C ILE A 854 -10.47 13.75 2.52
N SER A 855 -9.55 14.62 2.13
CA SER A 855 -8.13 14.37 2.32
C SER A 855 -7.76 14.79 3.72
N PHE A 856 -7.87 13.89 4.69
CA PHE A 856 -7.51 14.17 6.09
C PHE A 856 -6.06 14.64 6.27
N PHE A 857 -5.17 14.29 5.32
CA PHE A 857 -3.74 14.56 5.41
C PHE A 857 -3.26 15.80 4.65
N ASP A 858 -4.17 16.61 4.13
CA ASP A 858 -3.85 17.87 3.44
C ASP A 858 -3.55 19.05 4.38
N GLY A 859 -3.71 18.84 5.69
CA GLY A 859 -3.48 19.85 6.72
C GLY A 859 -4.54 20.92 6.82
N ARG A 860 -5.73 20.71 6.28
CA ARG A 860 -6.84 21.68 6.30
C ARG A 860 -7.98 21.25 7.25
N HIS A 861 -7.94 20.02 7.72
CA HIS A 861 -8.95 19.40 8.58
C HIS A 861 -8.58 19.34 10.05
#